data_5dc32d005e302022eaf82f7ef09c8882
#
_entry.id   5dc32d005e302022eaf82f7ef09c8882
#
_cell.length_a   1.000
_cell.length_b   1.000
_cell.length_c   1.000
_cell.angle_alpha   90.00
_cell.angle_beta   90.00
_cell.angle_gamma   90.00
#
_symmetry.space_group_name_H-M   'P 1'
#
loop_
_entity.id
_entity.type
_entity.pdbx_description
1 polymer ?
#
loop_
_entity_poly.entity_id
_entity_poly.type
_entity_poly.pdbx_seq_one_letter_code
_entity_poly.pdbx_strand_id
1 'polypeptide(L)'
;MSAIVSAAVDIPLSLSSEKNYIVEVVLPGGSTSANIEDGRITAEGASQALATVVYYDGLGRPEQTSRVGFTATGADLLSTVSYDEAGREYRQGLPTPVSGNNGCYVNPSTYGQTAQSYYGDTYLYRETLYENSPLSRTVGVKNPGAVWNAHPKTAAYRCNTAGEVVLFRISSDGVQRVGRYTPGALYVTRETDEDGIWQESFTDKSGRVVMTRQGNGYDTYYIYDDHGRLCYVLPPMAVDGMYNTGNYPDSHTLLQQYAYLYKYDDRGNCIGKRLPGCKSIQMIYDRANRLVMSQDGNQQSESLWTITKYDALSRVLYTYEANPLRSPGDLRQYCKEKLFVEERADSYTAWPGMGYTLRILLPAANDYRLLTVNYYDDYSFLYIEGTAASQLAYRSKEGYGAAYSSAKGLLTGTQVFDLTDRSKYAITVYYYDEYGNPVQTRTRHVSGDYEMTYAQCDLSGNILKSYTEHLDSRGRLSVSESVENTYDRSGRLTRTDYAVNDSLSTDWIYEYDELGRISSKSIDGGLTHAKYRYNLQGWITRIEDVDFVQNLYYENFMGNYGKVRYNGNISAMNWTYRTDTDTIVNGYRFTYDAYDRLASAYSVTGSDFSSGRYHVEYEYDKHGNMVNLYRNGGRGGMIDEMNWFYEGNRVVEITDMVGEQGRYDMKEYRDYNHNGLDYFYDSNGNMTADLDRDIVAIRYNLLNLPDTVQFRNGS
;
A
#
# COMPACT_ATOMS: atom_id res chain seq x y z
N MET A 1 12.87 32.95 34.48
CA MET A 1 11.48 32.48 34.54
C MET A 1 10.77 33.07 33.34
N SER A 2 10.75 32.32 32.27
CA SER A 2 9.92 32.65 31.10
C SER A 2 8.54 32.09 31.39
N ALA A 3 7.55 32.98 31.51
CA ALA A 3 6.16 32.55 31.66
C ALA A 3 5.77 31.76 30.39
N ILE A 4 5.60 30.47 30.54
CA ILE A 4 4.91 29.67 29.56
C ILE A 4 3.47 30.15 29.61
N VAL A 5 3.07 30.98 28.65
CA VAL A 5 1.66 31.24 28.39
C VAL A 5 1.08 29.90 27.97
N SER A 6 0.33 29.28 28.89
CA SER A 6 -0.40 28.07 28.54
C SER A 6 -1.40 28.45 27.43
N ALA A 7 -1.18 27.95 26.23
CA ALA A 7 -2.15 28.11 25.17
C ALA A 7 -3.45 27.42 25.64
N ALA A 8 -4.55 28.12 25.63
CA ALA A 8 -5.86 27.57 25.92
C ALA A 8 -6.64 27.50 24.63
N VAL A 9 -7.17 26.31 24.29
CA VAL A 9 -8.11 26.15 23.18
C VAL A 9 -9.47 26.67 23.63
N ASP A 10 -10.10 27.45 22.76
CA ASP A 10 -11.42 28.02 22.96
C ASP A 10 -12.23 27.90 21.65
N ILE A 11 -13.11 26.91 21.59
CA ILE A 11 -13.96 26.63 20.43
C ILE A 11 -15.42 26.97 20.77
N PRO A 12 -16.04 27.98 20.11
CA PRO A 12 -17.45 28.26 20.29
C PRO A 12 -18.31 27.14 19.74
N LEU A 13 -19.33 26.73 20.50
CA LEU A 13 -20.36 25.78 20.07
C LEU A 13 -21.74 26.43 20.14
N SER A 14 -22.55 26.21 19.10
CA SER A 14 -23.94 26.64 19.00
C SER A 14 -24.85 25.42 18.80
N LEU A 15 -24.97 24.60 19.82
CA LEU A 15 -25.67 23.33 19.75
C LEU A 15 -27.20 23.52 19.69
N SER A 16 -27.87 22.78 18.80
CA SER A 16 -29.32 22.84 18.63
C SER A 16 -30.02 21.99 19.71
N SER A 17 -30.67 22.64 20.69
CA SER A 17 -31.32 22.00 21.81
C SER A 17 -32.54 21.14 21.43
N GLU A 18 -33.08 21.32 20.21
CA GLU A 18 -34.25 20.58 19.70
C GLU A 18 -33.88 19.21 19.08
N LYS A 19 -32.58 18.88 19.02
CA LYS A 19 -32.05 17.64 18.44
C LYS A 19 -31.25 16.88 19.48
N ASN A 20 -31.27 15.56 19.40
CA ASN A 20 -30.31 14.74 20.13
C ASN A 20 -28.93 14.83 19.47
N TYR A 21 -27.90 14.98 20.24
CA TYR A 21 -26.53 15.07 19.71
C TYR A 21 -25.50 14.45 20.66
N ILE A 22 -24.35 14.10 20.09
CA ILE A 22 -23.13 13.72 20.80
C ILE A 22 -22.01 14.67 20.30
N VAL A 23 -21.25 15.22 21.25
CA VAL A 23 -20.04 16.00 20.95
C VAL A 23 -18.84 15.15 21.32
N GLU A 24 -17.98 14.91 20.36
CA GLU A 24 -16.67 14.29 20.55
C GLU A 24 -15.60 15.35 20.41
N VAL A 25 -14.68 15.39 21.36
CA VAL A 25 -13.55 16.35 21.34
C VAL A 25 -12.25 15.56 21.43
N VAL A 26 -11.40 15.73 20.41
CA VAL A 26 -10.05 15.18 20.39
C VAL A 26 -9.07 16.32 20.63
N LEU A 27 -8.17 16.14 21.58
CA LEU A 27 -7.14 17.11 21.96
C LEU A 27 -5.75 16.56 21.58
N PRO A 28 -5.27 16.80 20.37
CA PRO A 28 -4.02 16.22 19.88
C PRO A 28 -2.79 16.61 20.74
N GLY A 29 -2.78 17.81 21.29
CA GLY A 29 -1.71 18.30 22.15
C GLY A 29 -1.81 17.89 23.62
N GLY A 30 -2.85 17.09 23.96
CA GLY A 30 -3.21 16.82 25.36
C GLY A 30 -3.76 18.03 26.09
N SER A 31 -4.27 17.80 27.29
CA SER A 31 -4.77 18.84 28.15
C SER A 31 -4.69 18.41 29.61
N THR A 32 -4.42 19.35 30.51
CA THR A 32 -4.55 19.12 31.95
C THR A 32 -6.00 19.16 32.41
N SER A 33 -6.86 19.86 31.67
CA SER A 33 -8.31 19.88 31.87
C SER A 33 -9.02 20.24 30.57
N ALA A 34 -10.11 19.53 30.27
CA ALA A 34 -11.00 19.86 29.15
C ALA A 34 -12.42 19.99 29.70
N ASN A 35 -13.14 21.03 29.29
CA ASN A 35 -14.50 21.30 29.71
C ASN A 35 -15.38 21.74 28.55
N ILE A 36 -16.67 21.37 28.61
CA ILE A 36 -17.69 21.84 27.67
C ILE A 36 -18.74 22.55 28.49
N GLU A 37 -18.63 23.87 28.60
CA GLU A 37 -19.57 24.71 29.35
C GLU A 37 -19.90 25.97 28.57
N ASP A 38 -21.09 26.51 28.82
CA ASP A 38 -21.57 27.80 28.27
C ASP A 38 -21.43 27.92 26.74
N GLY A 39 -21.64 26.81 26.00
CA GLY A 39 -21.52 26.81 24.55
C GLY A 39 -20.09 26.93 24.01
N ARG A 40 -19.11 26.52 24.80
CA ARG A 40 -17.68 26.54 24.41
C ARG A 40 -16.96 25.28 24.86
N ILE A 41 -15.97 24.87 24.08
CA ILE A 41 -14.99 23.87 24.47
C ILE A 41 -13.75 24.63 24.92
N THR A 42 -13.38 24.47 26.18
CA THR A 42 -12.13 25.01 26.70
C THR A 42 -11.22 23.87 27.12
N ALA A 43 -9.93 23.98 26.80
CA ALA A 43 -8.92 23.00 27.19
C ALA A 43 -7.61 23.71 27.54
N GLU A 44 -7.22 23.65 28.84
CA GLU A 44 -5.98 24.22 29.30
C GLU A 44 -4.78 23.36 28.91
N GLY A 45 -3.72 23.99 28.42
CA GLY A 45 -2.51 23.31 27.97
C GLY A 45 -2.61 22.67 26.60
N ALA A 46 -3.79 22.67 25.96
CA ALA A 46 -3.95 22.21 24.59
C ALA A 46 -3.68 23.35 23.59
N SER A 47 -2.91 23.08 22.56
CA SER A 47 -2.69 24.01 21.44
C SER A 47 -3.72 23.83 20.32
N GLN A 48 -4.41 22.68 20.29
CA GLN A 48 -5.35 22.29 19.25
C GLN A 48 -6.50 21.49 19.83
N ALA A 49 -7.68 21.56 19.22
CA ALA A 49 -8.80 20.69 19.51
C ALA A 49 -9.62 20.45 18.23
N LEU A 50 -10.05 19.22 18.05
CA LEU A 50 -10.96 18.80 16.99
C LEU A 50 -12.31 18.46 17.64
N ALA A 51 -13.34 19.22 17.30
CA ALA A 51 -14.69 18.95 17.78
C ALA A 51 -15.57 18.39 16.65
N THR A 52 -16.23 17.28 16.91
CA THR A 52 -17.22 16.69 16.01
C THR A 52 -18.55 16.61 16.72
N VAL A 53 -19.59 17.16 16.11
CA VAL A 53 -20.97 17.08 16.60
C VAL A 53 -21.76 16.17 15.68
N VAL A 54 -22.34 15.10 16.25
CA VAL A 54 -23.20 14.19 15.51
C VAL A 54 -24.63 14.37 16.01
N TYR A 55 -25.54 14.76 15.13
CA TYR A 55 -26.96 14.89 15.40
C TYR A 55 -27.70 13.62 15.00
N TYR A 56 -28.70 13.26 15.80
CA TYR A 56 -29.47 12.03 15.65
C TYR A 56 -30.95 12.34 15.43
N ASP A 57 -31.60 11.52 14.64
CA ASP A 57 -33.05 11.55 14.46
C ASP A 57 -33.79 11.00 15.70
N GLY A 58 -35.14 11.00 15.65
CA GLY A 58 -35.99 10.51 16.74
C GLY A 58 -35.87 9.01 17.02
N LEU A 59 -35.17 8.24 16.16
CA LEU A 59 -34.89 6.81 16.32
C LEU A 59 -33.45 6.54 16.77
N GLY A 60 -32.65 7.58 17.01
CA GLY A 60 -31.26 7.46 17.43
C GLY A 60 -30.32 7.12 16.29
N ARG A 61 -30.67 7.39 15.03
CA ARG A 61 -29.80 7.19 13.87
C ARG A 61 -29.08 8.50 13.51
N PRO A 62 -27.77 8.46 13.10
CA PRO A 62 -27.05 9.66 12.69
C PRO A 62 -27.74 10.37 11.51
N GLU A 63 -28.03 11.64 11.63
CA GLU A 63 -28.68 12.45 10.59
C GLU A 63 -27.72 13.48 9.98
N GLN A 64 -26.88 14.09 10.83
CA GLN A 64 -25.90 15.08 10.40
C GLN A 64 -24.66 15.03 11.27
N THR A 65 -23.49 15.14 10.63
CA THR A 65 -22.19 15.28 11.29
C THR A 65 -21.60 16.62 10.94
N SER A 66 -21.18 17.39 11.94
CA SER A 66 -20.46 18.65 11.81
C SER A 66 -19.07 18.52 12.42
N ARG A 67 -18.02 18.72 11.62
CA ARG A 67 -16.66 18.91 12.11
C ARG A 67 -16.41 20.39 12.29
N VAL A 68 -16.38 20.84 13.54
CA VAL A 68 -16.38 22.28 13.90
C VAL A 68 -15.03 22.91 13.53
N GLY A 69 -15.09 23.98 12.73
CA GLY A 69 -13.91 24.74 12.33
C GLY A 69 -12.86 23.94 11.53
N PHE A 70 -13.28 22.86 10.87
CA PHE A 70 -12.39 21.91 10.20
C PHE A 70 -11.70 22.48 8.95
N THR A 71 -12.37 23.37 8.23
CA THR A 71 -11.87 23.86 6.93
C THR A 71 -10.66 24.80 7.11
N ALA A 72 -9.94 25.07 6.03
CA ALA A 72 -8.80 26.00 6.03
C ALA A 72 -9.22 27.44 6.43
N THR A 73 -10.46 27.84 6.14
CA THR A 73 -11.02 29.16 6.51
C THR A 73 -11.66 29.17 7.91
N GLY A 74 -11.67 28.01 8.61
CA GLY A 74 -12.30 27.87 9.90
C GLY A 74 -13.82 27.67 9.86
N ALA A 75 -14.38 27.31 8.69
CA ALA A 75 -15.76 26.89 8.57
C ALA A 75 -15.96 25.46 9.06
N ASP A 76 -17.17 25.11 9.46
CA ASP A 76 -17.54 23.72 9.76
C ASP A 76 -17.65 22.91 8.48
N LEU A 77 -17.28 21.64 8.54
CA LEU A 77 -17.51 20.70 7.45
C LEU A 77 -18.65 19.77 7.82
N LEU A 78 -19.80 19.94 7.14
CA LEU A 78 -21.02 19.20 7.40
C LEU A 78 -21.19 18.06 6.39
N SER A 79 -21.70 16.92 6.87
CA SER A 79 -22.21 15.82 6.06
C SER A 79 -23.56 15.35 6.59
N THR A 80 -24.42 14.84 5.71
CA THR A 80 -25.78 14.41 6.07
C THR A 80 -26.02 12.97 5.63
N VAL A 81 -26.90 12.29 6.38
CA VAL A 81 -27.39 10.95 6.05
C VAL A 81 -28.90 10.99 6.01
N SER A 82 -29.52 10.32 5.03
CA SER A 82 -30.96 10.19 4.91
C SER A 82 -31.35 8.72 4.86
N TYR A 83 -32.51 8.42 5.43
CA TYR A 83 -33.06 7.06 5.54
C TYR A 83 -34.34 6.92 4.72
N ASP A 84 -34.51 5.77 4.08
CA ASP A 84 -35.76 5.43 3.38
C ASP A 84 -36.87 5.01 4.36
N GLU A 85 -38.07 4.70 3.84
CA GLU A 85 -39.21 4.28 4.62
C GLU A 85 -38.99 2.96 5.39
N ALA A 86 -38.05 2.12 4.93
CA ALA A 86 -37.64 0.89 5.61
C ALA A 86 -36.56 1.13 6.68
N GLY A 87 -36.10 2.37 6.85
CA GLY A 87 -35.05 2.75 7.80
C GLY A 87 -33.61 2.46 7.31
N ARG A 88 -33.44 2.19 6.03
CA ARG A 88 -32.12 1.95 5.43
C ARG A 88 -31.51 3.28 5.00
N GLU A 89 -30.20 3.40 5.22
CA GLU A 89 -29.44 4.54 4.72
C GLU A 89 -29.42 4.53 3.18
N TYR A 90 -30.03 5.52 2.53
CA TYR A 90 -30.10 5.57 1.08
C TYR A 90 -29.41 6.77 0.47
N ARG A 91 -29.19 7.86 1.22
CA ARG A 91 -28.44 9.02 0.75
C ARG A 91 -27.43 9.50 1.75
N GLN A 92 -26.22 9.76 1.27
CA GLN A 92 -25.12 10.41 1.97
C GLN A 92 -24.79 11.72 1.26
N GLY A 93 -25.03 12.86 1.93
CA GLY A 93 -24.71 14.20 1.38
C GLY A 93 -23.19 14.42 1.32
N LEU A 94 -22.75 15.15 0.30
CA LEU A 94 -21.33 15.51 0.18
C LEU A 94 -20.89 16.42 1.32
N PRO A 95 -19.67 16.27 1.85
CA PRO A 95 -19.13 17.15 2.86
C PRO A 95 -19.18 18.61 2.37
N THR A 96 -19.86 19.48 3.09
CA THR A 96 -20.13 20.86 2.66
C THR A 96 -19.63 21.85 3.71
N PRO A 97 -18.78 22.83 3.34
CA PRO A 97 -18.33 23.88 4.25
C PRO A 97 -19.47 24.86 4.58
N VAL A 98 -19.65 25.16 5.87
CA VAL A 98 -20.65 26.12 6.38
C VAL A 98 -19.98 27.07 7.36
N SER A 99 -19.86 28.33 6.97
CA SER A 99 -19.21 29.38 7.79
C SER A 99 -20.06 29.80 8.96
N GLY A 100 -19.42 30.00 10.13
CA GLY A 100 -20.07 30.53 11.34
C GLY A 100 -21.11 29.62 11.97
N ASN A 101 -21.14 28.33 11.61
CA ASN A 101 -22.11 27.37 12.10
C ASN A 101 -21.86 26.90 13.53
N ASN A 102 -20.58 26.78 13.92
CA ASN A 102 -20.14 26.41 15.28
C ASN A 102 -20.80 25.12 15.81
N GLY A 103 -20.94 24.11 14.96
CA GLY A 103 -21.55 22.83 15.32
C GLY A 103 -23.10 22.81 15.36
N CYS A 104 -23.80 23.88 14.97
CA CYS A 104 -25.25 23.94 14.94
C CYS A 104 -25.83 22.96 13.92
N TYR A 105 -27.04 22.44 14.20
CA TYR A 105 -27.79 21.65 13.22
C TYR A 105 -28.27 22.54 12.06
N VAL A 106 -28.03 22.12 10.84
CA VAL A 106 -28.46 22.80 9.62
C VAL A 106 -29.59 21.99 9.00
N ASN A 107 -30.75 22.63 8.77
CA ASN A 107 -31.86 21.93 8.16
C ASN A 107 -31.54 21.46 6.72
N PRO A 108 -32.16 20.37 6.23
CA PRO A 108 -31.81 19.76 4.94
C PRO A 108 -31.94 20.69 3.74
N SER A 109 -32.89 21.65 3.76
CA SER A 109 -33.06 22.59 2.64
C SER A 109 -31.93 23.61 2.56
N THR A 110 -31.52 24.16 3.71
CA THR A 110 -30.37 25.09 3.81
C THR A 110 -29.07 24.37 3.44
N TYR A 111 -28.87 23.15 3.97
CA TYR A 111 -27.72 22.31 3.60
C TYR A 111 -27.66 22.09 2.08
N GLY A 112 -28.78 21.70 1.44
CA GLY A 112 -28.85 21.48 -0.01
C GLY A 112 -28.51 22.74 -0.82
N GLN A 113 -29.03 23.92 -0.41
CA GLN A 113 -28.70 25.19 -1.07
C GLN A 113 -27.23 25.57 -0.93
N THR A 114 -26.67 25.40 0.27
CA THR A 114 -25.23 25.66 0.52
C THR A 114 -24.35 24.73 -0.29
N ALA A 115 -24.65 23.46 -0.31
CA ALA A 115 -23.95 22.46 -1.09
C ALA A 115 -24.03 22.76 -2.60
N GLN A 116 -25.22 23.13 -3.11
CA GLN A 116 -25.40 23.51 -4.51
C GLN A 116 -24.56 24.75 -4.88
N SER A 117 -24.53 25.73 -4.00
CA SER A 117 -23.70 26.93 -4.21
C SER A 117 -22.21 26.62 -4.22
N TYR A 118 -21.78 25.70 -3.36
CA TYR A 118 -20.37 25.32 -3.25
C TYR A 118 -19.88 24.45 -4.42
N TYR A 119 -20.65 23.42 -4.77
CA TYR A 119 -20.25 22.44 -5.78
C TYR A 119 -20.67 22.82 -7.22
N GLY A 120 -21.65 23.69 -7.39
CA GLY A 120 -22.19 24.05 -8.70
C GLY A 120 -22.97 22.92 -9.39
N ASP A 121 -23.43 21.91 -8.67
CA ASP A 121 -24.16 20.74 -9.18
C ASP A 121 -25.49 20.56 -8.43
N THR A 122 -26.39 19.77 -8.99
CA THR A 122 -27.71 19.48 -8.43
C THR A 122 -27.80 18.13 -7.72
N TYR A 123 -26.90 17.18 -8.04
CA TYR A 123 -26.83 15.86 -7.43
C TYR A 123 -25.68 15.78 -6.41
N LEU A 124 -25.97 16.19 -5.18
CA LEU A 124 -24.99 16.43 -4.12
C LEU A 124 -24.94 15.34 -3.08
N TYR A 125 -25.29 14.13 -3.45
CA TYR A 125 -25.34 12.98 -2.58
C TYR A 125 -24.99 11.70 -3.35
N ARG A 126 -24.38 10.76 -2.63
CA ARG A 126 -24.33 9.37 -3.04
C ARG A 126 -25.65 8.69 -2.70
N GLU A 127 -26.28 8.00 -3.64
CA GLU A 127 -27.57 7.31 -3.45
C GLU A 127 -27.39 5.81 -3.63
N THR A 128 -27.77 5.05 -2.60
CA THR A 128 -27.81 3.59 -2.64
C THR A 128 -29.20 3.12 -3.02
N LEU A 129 -29.32 2.31 -4.04
CA LEU A 129 -30.56 1.71 -4.51
C LEU A 129 -30.67 0.29 -3.97
N TYR A 130 -31.79 -0.02 -3.35
CA TYR A 130 -32.06 -1.35 -2.79
C TYR A 130 -33.14 -2.08 -3.58
N GLU A 131 -33.06 -3.39 -3.59
CA GLU A 131 -34.15 -4.22 -4.11
C GLU A 131 -35.40 -4.14 -3.20
N ASN A 132 -36.56 -4.47 -3.78
CA ASN A 132 -37.84 -4.46 -3.05
C ASN A 132 -38.10 -5.74 -2.25
N SER A 133 -37.05 -6.52 -1.93
CA SER A 133 -37.19 -7.74 -1.14
C SER A 133 -36.79 -7.51 0.32
N PRO A 134 -37.24 -8.37 1.26
CA PRO A 134 -36.80 -8.32 2.66
C PRO A 134 -35.29 -8.52 2.86
N LEU A 135 -34.57 -9.01 1.84
CA LEU A 135 -33.11 -9.18 1.90
C LEU A 135 -32.37 -7.84 1.83
N SER A 136 -33.04 -6.77 1.35
CA SER A 136 -32.50 -5.42 1.29
C SER A 136 -31.12 -5.32 0.63
N ARG A 137 -30.87 -6.13 -0.43
CA ARG A 137 -29.59 -6.12 -1.13
C ARG A 137 -29.45 -4.85 -1.95
N THR A 138 -28.25 -4.30 -2.01
CA THR A 138 -27.93 -3.18 -2.89
C THR A 138 -27.98 -3.62 -4.34
N VAL A 139 -28.80 -2.95 -5.16
CA VAL A 139 -28.89 -3.19 -6.62
C VAL A 139 -28.24 -2.07 -7.44
N GLY A 140 -27.87 -0.98 -6.79
CA GLY A 140 -27.13 0.11 -7.46
C GLY A 140 -26.64 1.15 -6.49
N VAL A 141 -25.64 1.92 -6.97
CA VAL A 141 -25.12 3.10 -6.28
C VAL A 141 -24.93 4.19 -7.33
N LYS A 142 -25.55 5.34 -7.09
CA LYS A 142 -25.34 6.53 -7.88
C LYS A 142 -24.38 7.46 -7.16
N ASN A 143 -23.31 7.79 -7.81
CA ASN A 143 -22.34 8.75 -7.29
C ASN A 143 -22.83 10.19 -7.44
N PRO A 144 -22.32 11.12 -6.60
CA PRO A 144 -22.64 12.53 -6.71
C PRO A 144 -22.27 13.11 -8.07
N GLY A 145 -23.00 14.15 -8.50
CA GLY A 145 -22.82 14.83 -9.78
C GLY A 145 -23.86 14.40 -10.82
N ALA A 146 -24.44 15.38 -11.52
CA ALA A 146 -25.47 15.15 -12.52
C ALA A 146 -25.03 14.18 -13.62
N VAL A 147 -23.77 14.25 -14.00
CA VAL A 147 -23.18 13.39 -15.04
C VAL A 147 -23.06 11.94 -14.54
N TRP A 148 -22.56 11.73 -13.31
CA TRP A 148 -22.40 10.37 -12.71
C TRP A 148 -23.73 9.74 -12.32
N ASN A 149 -24.74 10.54 -12.00
CA ASN A 149 -26.07 9.99 -11.67
C ASN A 149 -26.68 9.17 -12.81
N ALA A 150 -26.35 9.49 -14.07
CA ALA A 150 -26.75 8.72 -15.25
C ALA A 150 -25.94 7.43 -15.46
N HIS A 151 -24.83 7.25 -14.73
CA HIS A 151 -23.90 6.13 -14.83
C HIS A 151 -23.74 5.43 -13.46
N PRO A 152 -24.81 4.77 -12.94
CA PRO A 152 -24.73 4.10 -11.65
C PRO A 152 -23.87 2.84 -11.72
N LYS A 153 -23.16 2.54 -10.63
CA LYS A 153 -22.76 1.16 -10.37
C LYS A 153 -24.00 0.32 -10.15
N THR A 154 -24.04 -0.89 -10.69
CA THR A 154 -25.18 -1.78 -10.52
C THR A 154 -24.76 -3.16 -10.04
N ALA A 155 -25.65 -3.80 -9.26
CA ALA A 155 -25.49 -5.18 -8.83
C ALA A 155 -26.72 -6.01 -9.20
N ALA A 156 -26.50 -7.18 -9.77
CA ALA A 156 -27.55 -8.15 -10.12
C ALA A 156 -27.28 -9.48 -9.44
N TYR A 157 -28.35 -10.12 -8.98
CA TYR A 157 -28.29 -11.37 -8.21
C TYR A 157 -29.04 -12.46 -8.92
N ARG A 158 -28.44 -13.64 -9.07
CA ARG A 158 -29.03 -14.83 -9.67
C ARG A 158 -28.42 -16.11 -9.08
N CYS A 159 -28.86 -17.25 -9.53
CA CYS A 159 -28.16 -18.51 -9.32
C CYS A 159 -27.41 -18.92 -10.60
N ASN A 160 -26.46 -19.83 -10.45
CA ASN A 160 -25.77 -20.42 -11.62
C ASN A 160 -26.73 -21.24 -12.48
N THR A 161 -26.47 -21.25 -13.79
CA THR A 161 -27.23 -22.04 -14.78
C THR A 161 -26.56 -23.39 -15.08
N ALA A 162 -27.22 -24.23 -15.84
CA ALA A 162 -26.67 -25.53 -16.28
C ALA A 162 -25.40 -25.34 -17.12
N GLY A 163 -24.36 -26.09 -16.80
CA GLY A 163 -23.14 -26.08 -17.57
C GLY A 163 -22.27 -24.84 -17.43
N GLU A 164 -22.58 -23.92 -16.52
CA GLU A 164 -21.91 -22.61 -16.40
C GLU A 164 -20.57 -22.68 -15.66
N VAL A 165 -20.48 -23.42 -14.56
CA VAL A 165 -19.33 -23.43 -13.65
C VAL A 165 -18.75 -24.83 -13.54
N VAL A 166 -17.45 -24.97 -13.72
CA VAL A 166 -16.71 -26.24 -13.56
C VAL A 166 -16.60 -26.58 -12.08
N LEU A 167 -16.79 -27.85 -11.73
CA LEU A 167 -16.57 -28.37 -10.40
C LEU A 167 -15.17 -28.97 -10.29
N PHE A 168 -14.32 -28.33 -9.51
CA PHE A 168 -13.03 -28.86 -9.10
C PHE A 168 -13.08 -29.37 -7.67
N ARG A 169 -12.28 -30.39 -7.36
CA ARG A 169 -12.05 -30.92 -6.00
C ARG A 169 -10.57 -31.15 -5.77
N ILE A 170 -10.18 -31.17 -4.53
CA ILE A 170 -8.82 -31.57 -4.14
C ILE A 170 -8.73 -33.10 -4.26
N SER A 171 -7.64 -33.58 -4.86
CA SER A 171 -7.25 -34.98 -4.87
C SER A 171 -6.08 -35.23 -3.91
N SER A 172 -5.64 -36.49 -3.77
CA SER A 172 -4.50 -36.84 -2.90
C SER A 172 -3.19 -36.18 -3.32
N ASP A 173 -3.04 -35.81 -4.60
CA ASP A 173 -1.80 -35.34 -5.21
C ASP A 173 -1.96 -34.06 -6.05
N GLY A 174 -3.17 -33.45 -6.07
CA GLY A 174 -3.42 -32.26 -6.85
C GLY A 174 -4.87 -31.83 -6.93
N VAL A 175 -5.34 -31.47 -8.11
CA VAL A 175 -6.71 -31.00 -8.40
C VAL A 175 -7.41 -31.95 -9.35
N GLN A 176 -8.64 -32.33 -9.04
CA GLN A 176 -9.50 -33.13 -9.90
C GLN A 176 -10.59 -32.25 -10.52
N ARG A 177 -10.70 -32.24 -11.83
CA ARG A 177 -11.88 -31.74 -12.54
C ARG A 177 -12.95 -32.86 -12.58
N VAL A 178 -14.02 -32.69 -11.78
CA VAL A 178 -15.04 -33.70 -11.56
C VAL A 178 -16.18 -33.60 -12.59
N GLY A 179 -16.51 -32.37 -13.00
CA GLY A 179 -17.66 -32.07 -13.85
C GLY A 179 -18.06 -30.60 -13.76
N ARG A 180 -19.37 -30.36 -13.58
CA ARG A 180 -19.92 -29.01 -13.44
C ARG A 180 -20.86 -28.93 -12.26
N TYR A 181 -21.03 -27.75 -11.70
CA TYR A 181 -22.03 -27.50 -10.67
C TYR A 181 -23.43 -27.64 -11.23
N THR A 182 -24.34 -28.21 -10.44
CA THR A 182 -25.77 -28.29 -10.78
C THR A 182 -26.39 -26.89 -10.79
N PRO A 183 -27.43 -26.64 -11.60
CA PRO A 183 -28.13 -25.36 -11.58
C PRO A 183 -28.66 -25.04 -10.19
N GLY A 184 -28.54 -23.78 -9.78
CA GLY A 184 -28.98 -23.30 -8.47
C GLY A 184 -28.08 -23.71 -7.29
N ALA A 185 -26.92 -24.30 -7.53
CA ALA A 185 -25.97 -24.68 -6.47
C ALA A 185 -25.16 -23.48 -5.94
N LEU A 186 -24.97 -22.45 -6.77
CA LEU A 186 -24.18 -21.28 -6.46
C LEU A 186 -25.03 -20.01 -6.56
N TYR A 187 -24.76 -19.07 -5.68
CA TYR A 187 -25.25 -17.69 -5.81
C TYR A 187 -24.28 -16.89 -6.69
N VAL A 188 -24.83 -16.07 -7.57
CA VAL A 188 -24.04 -15.23 -8.48
C VAL A 188 -24.39 -13.78 -8.25
N THR A 189 -23.37 -12.98 -7.95
CA THR A 189 -23.47 -11.53 -7.91
C THR A 189 -22.71 -10.98 -9.10
N ARG A 190 -23.40 -10.23 -9.98
CA ARG A 190 -22.78 -9.45 -11.05
C ARG A 190 -22.72 -8.01 -10.61
N GLU A 191 -21.53 -7.45 -10.56
CA GLU A 191 -21.29 -6.03 -10.35
C GLU A 191 -20.88 -5.40 -11.67
N THR A 192 -21.46 -4.25 -12.00
CA THR A 192 -21.14 -3.47 -13.21
C THR A 192 -20.78 -2.06 -12.77
N ASP A 193 -19.64 -1.56 -13.23
CA ASP A 193 -19.17 -0.22 -12.92
C ASP A 193 -19.88 0.87 -13.74
N GLU A 194 -19.48 2.12 -13.56
CA GLU A 194 -20.02 3.31 -14.22
C GLU A 194 -19.80 3.31 -15.74
N ASP A 195 -18.78 2.60 -16.24
CA ASP A 195 -18.45 2.48 -17.66
C ASP A 195 -19.01 1.21 -18.31
N GLY A 196 -19.76 0.40 -17.54
CA GLY A 196 -20.40 -0.84 -18.01
C GLY A 196 -19.49 -2.06 -17.99
N ILE A 197 -18.34 -1.98 -17.36
CA ILE A 197 -17.45 -3.11 -17.16
C ILE A 197 -17.96 -3.94 -15.99
N TRP A 198 -18.03 -5.24 -16.15
CA TRP A 198 -18.67 -6.11 -15.19
C TRP A 198 -17.79 -7.27 -14.73
N GLN A 199 -18.05 -7.68 -13.50
CA GLN A 199 -17.50 -8.88 -12.89
C GLN A 199 -18.59 -9.71 -12.24
N GLU A 200 -18.51 -11.04 -12.34
CA GLU A 200 -19.37 -11.98 -11.61
C GLU A 200 -18.58 -12.74 -10.55
N SER A 201 -19.17 -12.84 -9.36
CA SER A 201 -18.68 -13.68 -8.27
C SER A 201 -19.66 -14.83 -8.04
N PHE A 202 -19.17 -16.06 -8.09
CA PHE A 202 -19.94 -17.28 -7.86
C PHE A 202 -19.62 -17.81 -6.47
N THR A 203 -20.61 -17.83 -5.61
CA THR A 203 -20.44 -18.12 -4.18
C THR A 203 -21.23 -19.38 -3.80
N ASP A 204 -20.60 -20.27 -3.04
CA ASP A 204 -21.29 -21.47 -2.54
C ASP A 204 -22.23 -21.13 -1.35
N LYS A 205 -22.96 -22.13 -0.89
CA LYS A 205 -23.91 -21.97 0.24
C LYS A 205 -23.26 -21.66 1.58
N SER A 206 -21.95 -21.81 1.69
CA SER A 206 -21.16 -21.44 2.88
C SER A 206 -20.58 -20.03 2.79
N GLY A 207 -20.91 -19.28 1.72
CA GLY A 207 -20.41 -17.91 1.52
C GLY A 207 -19.02 -17.84 0.88
N ARG A 208 -18.44 -18.95 0.40
CA ARG A 208 -17.10 -18.96 -0.22
C ARG A 208 -17.20 -18.68 -1.70
N VAL A 209 -16.38 -17.78 -2.21
CA VAL A 209 -16.25 -17.54 -3.65
C VAL A 209 -15.53 -18.73 -4.29
N VAL A 210 -16.18 -19.46 -5.17
CA VAL A 210 -15.63 -20.63 -5.89
C VAL A 210 -15.15 -20.27 -7.29
N MET A 211 -15.65 -19.17 -7.85
CA MET A 211 -15.21 -18.66 -9.15
C MET A 211 -15.47 -17.16 -9.24
N THR A 212 -14.58 -16.45 -9.87
CA THR A 212 -14.83 -15.08 -10.37
C THR A 212 -14.73 -15.10 -11.89
N ARG A 213 -15.57 -14.30 -12.55
CA ARG A 213 -15.57 -14.11 -14.00
C ARG A 213 -15.54 -12.64 -14.32
N GLN A 214 -14.60 -12.22 -15.16
CA GLN A 214 -14.57 -10.88 -15.73
C GLN A 214 -14.70 -10.98 -17.25
N GLY A 215 -15.63 -10.26 -17.84
CA GLY A 215 -15.91 -10.39 -19.29
C GLY A 215 -16.22 -11.82 -19.73
N ASN A 216 -15.93 -12.14 -20.98
CA ASN A 216 -16.21 -13.45 -21.56
C ASN A 216 -14.98 -14.36 -21.48
N GLY A 217 -14.96 -15.29 -20.50
CA GLY A 217 -13.98 -16.38 -20.45
C GLY A 217 -12.70 -16.08 -19.66
N TYR A 218 -12.73 -15.10 -18.76
CA TYR A 218 -11.66 -14.83 -17.79
C TYR A 218 -12.08 -15.37 -16.43
N ASP A 219 -12.14 -16.70 -16.33
CA ASP A 219 -12.61 -17.41 -15.16
C ASP A 219 -11.44 -17.76 -14.23
N THR A 220 -11.47 -17.28 -12.99
CA THR A 220 -10.54 -17.68 -11.92
C THR A 220 -11.29 -18.54 -10.92
N TYR A 221 -10.78 -19.75 -10.63
CA TYR A 221 -11.38 -20.67 -9.68
C TYR A 221 -10.62 -20.71 -8.36
N TYR A 222 -11.39 -20.83 -7.28
CA TYR A 222 -10.90 -20.96 -5.90
C TYR A 222 -11.34 -22.31 -5.36
N ILE A 223 -10.38 -23.15 -4.98
CA ILE A 223 -10.65 -24.53 -4.56
C ILE A 223 -10.29 -24.68 -3.11
N TYR A 224 -11.25 -25.15 -2.33
CA TYR A 224 -11.15 -25.27 -0.88
C TYR A 224 -11.11 -26.73 -0.45
N ASP A 225 -10.46 -27.00 0.67
CA ASP A 225 -10.53 -28.31 1.35
C ASP A 225 -11.84 -28.45 2.14
N ASP A 226 -12.03 -29.63 2.75
CA ASP A 226 -13.24 -29.94 3.52
C ASP A 226 -13.38 -29.08 4.80
N HIS A 227 -12.31 -28.40 5.25
CA HIS A 227 -12.32 -27.43 6.34
C HIS A 227 -12.61 -26.00 5.87
N GLY A 228 -12.80 -25.77 4.57
CA GLY A 228 -13.04 -24.46 3.98
C GLY A 228 -11.79 -23.59 3.80
N ARG A 229 -10.59 -24.18 3.81
CA ARG A 229 -9.34 -23.45 3.59
C ARG A 229 -9.00 -23.44 2.10
N LEU A 230 -8.57 -22.29 1.58
CA LEU A 230 -8.20 -22.14 0.17
C LEU A 230 -6.91 -22.90 -0.14
N CYS A 231 -6.99 -23.90 -1.01
CA CYS A 231 -5.84 -24.74 -1.39
C CYS A 231 -5.29 -24.40 -2.77
N TYR A 232 -6.16 -24.04 -3.73
CA TYR A 232 -5.72 -23.64 -5.06
C TYR A 232 -6.45 -22.40 -5.54
N VAL A 233 -5.71 -21.55 -6.28
CA VAL A 233 -6.27 -20.55 -7.16
C VAL A 233 -5.84 -20.92 -8.58
N LEU A 234 -6.83 -21.16 -9.46
CA LEU A 234 -6.61 -21.48 -10.87
C LEU A 234 -6.99 -20.27 -11.72
N PRO A 235 -6.03 -19.50 -12.22
CA PRO A 235 -6.29 -18.39 -13.12
C PRO A 235 -6.76 -18.86 -14.51
N PRO A 236 -7.23 -17.95 -15.38
CA PRO A 236 -7.90 -18.31 -16.64
C PRO A 236 -7.11 -19.27 -17.55
N MET A 237 -5.82 -19.05 -17.76
CA MET A 237 -5.01 -19.91 -18.65
C MET A 237 -4.81 -21.32 -18.08
N ALA A 238 -4.74 -21.47 -16.75
CA ALA A 238 -4.73 -22.78 -16.11
C ALA A 238 -6.04 -23.53 -16.39
N VAL A 239 -7.19 -22.83 -16.23
CA VAL A 239 -8.52 -23.39 -16.44
C VAL A 239 -8.75 -23.76 -17.90
N ASP A 240 -8.34 -22.94 -18.84
CA ASP A 240 -8.43 -23.19 -20.28
C ASP A 240 -7.66 -24.45 -20.69
N GLY A 241 -6.49 -24.67 -20.10
CA GLY A 241 -5.69 -25.87 -20.34
C GLY A 241 -6.25 -27.16 -19.69
N MET A 242 -7.07 -27.02 -18.64
CA MET A 242 -7.67 -28.15 -17.90
C MET A 242 -9.03 -28.54 -18.45
N TYR A 243 -9.13 -28.81 -19.77
CA TYR A 243 -10.42 -29.04 -20.44
C TYR A 243 -10.99 -30.46 -20.26
N ASN A 244 -10.17 -31.46 -19.90
CA ASN A 244 -10.61 -32.84 -19.69
C ASN A 244 -11.04 -33.09 -18.23
N THR A 245 -12.04 -33.96 -18.04
CA THR A 245 -12.32 -34.53 -16.71
C THR A 245 -11.16 -35.44 -16.31
N GLY A 246 -10.68 -35.34 -15.09
CA GLY A 246 -9.54 -36.11 -14.63
C GLY A 246 -8.77 -35.47 -13.49
N ASN A 247 -7.69 -36.14 -13.09
CA ASN A 247 -6.80 -35.67 -12.05
C ASN A 247 -5.61 -34.92 -12.68
N TYR A 248 -5.30 -33.78 -12.11
CA TYR A 248 -4.14 -32.93 -12.43
C TYR A 248 -3.23 -32.89 -11.20
N PRO A 249 -2.13 -33.67 -11.17
CA PRO A 249 -1.23 -33.70 -10.02
C PRO A 249 -0.49 -32.36 -9.87
N ASP A 250 0.03 -32.07 -8.65
CA ASP A 250 0.82 -30.87 -8.38
C ASP A 250 2.05 -30.70 -9.30
N SER A 251 2.53 -31.80 -9.90
CA SER A 251 3.61 -31.81 -10.88
C SER A 251 3.18 -31.49 -12.31
N HIS A 252 1.87 -31.38 -12.56
CA HIS A 252 1.36 -31.06 -13.90
C HIS A 252 1.79 -29.65 -14.31
N THR A 253 2.28 -29.49 -15.55
CA THR A 253 2.85 -28.23 -16.07
C THR A 253 1.91 -27.04 -15.88
N LEU A 254 0.62 -27.19 -16.18
CA LEU A 254 -0.37 -26.12 -15.99
C LEU A 254 -0.45 -25.64 -14.53
N LEU A 255 -0.41 -26.58 -13.56
CA LEU A 255 -0.44 -26.20 -12.15
C LEU A 255 0.89 -25.60 -11.68
N GLN A 256 2.01 -26.01 -12.27
CA GLN A 256 3.30 -25.41 -11.93
C GLN A 256 3.45 -24.01 -12.51
N GLN A 257 3.01 -23.80 -13.75
CA GLN A 257 3.20 -22.52 -14.44
C GLN A 257 2.18 -21.45 -14.04
N TYR A 258 0.94 -21.85 -13.68
CA TYR A 258 -0.14 -20.89 -13.52
C TYR A 258 -0.85 -20.92 -12.16
N ALA A 259 -0.85 -22.06 -11.43
CA ALA A 259 -1.64 -22.17 -10.22
C ALA A 259 -0.92 -21.66 -8.97
N TYR A 260 -1.69 -21.01 -8.10
CA TYR A 260 -1.29 -20.79 -6.71
C TYR A 260 -1.71 -22.02 -5.91
N LEU A 261 -0.80 -22.50 -5.05
CA LEU A 261 -1.03 -23.68 -4.20
C LEU A 261 -0.75 -23.32 -2.74
N TYR A 262 -1.64 -23.75 -1.85
CA TYR A 262 -1.49 -23.66 -0.41
C TYR A 262 -1.70 -25.03 0.24
N LYS A 263 -0.85 -25.39 1.17
CA LYS A 263 -0.94 -26.64 1.98
C LYS A 263 -1.02 -26.31 3.44
N TYR A 264 -1.84 -27.04 4.16
CA TYR A 264 -2.09 -26.80 5.57
C TYR A 264 -1.82 -28.04 6.41
N ASP A 265 -1.44 -27.84 7.68
CA ASP A 265 -1.39 -28.89 8.67
C ASP A 265 -2.78 -29.14 9.31
N ASP A 266 -2.83 -30.12 10.21
CA ASP A 266 -4.02 -30.49 10.98
C ASP A 266 -4.51 -29.40 11.95
N ARG A 267 -3.67 -28.41 12.28
CA ARG A 267 -3.98 -27.26 13.13
C ARG A 267 -4.42 -26.03 12.33
N GLY A 268 -4.41 -26.11 10.99
CA GLY A 268 -4.80 -25.02 10.09
C GLY A 268 -3.67 -24.05 9.73
N ASN A 269 -2.43 -24.31 10.13
CA ASN A 269 -1.30 -23.49 9.72
C ASN A 269 -0.93 -23.76 8.26
N CYS A 270 -0.64 -22.71 7.49
CA CYS A 270 -0.15 -22.84 6.11
C CYS A 270 1.31 -23.34 6.13
N ILE A 271 1.53 -24.62 5.80
CA ILE A 271 2.86 -25.26 5.81
C ILE A 271 3.56 -25.27 4.46
N GLY A 272 2.87 -24.82 3.41
CA GLY A 272 3.42 -24.70 2.06
C GLY A 272 2.65 -23.72 1.23
N LYS A 273 3.37 -22.88 0.46
CA LYS A 273 2.83 -21.93 -0.49
C LYS A 273 3.65 -21.99 -1.78
N ARG A 274 2.99 -22.10 -2.92
CA ARG A 274 3.65 -22.03 -4.23
C ARG A 274 3.02 -20.94 -5.08
N LEU A 275 3.84 -20.07 -5.62
CA LEU A 275 3.48 -19.10 -6.64
C LEU A 275 3.66 -19.71 -8.03
N PRO A 276 2.94 -19.22 -9.07
CA PRO A 276 3.13 -19.66 -10.44
C PRO A 276 4.59 -19.59 -10.89
N GLY A 277 5.08 -20.68 -11.47
CA GLY A 277 6.45 -20.78 -11.98
C GLY A 277 7.56 -20.90 -10.91
N CYS A 278 7.25 -20.85 -9.63
CA CYS A 278 8.22 -20.91 -8.55
C CYS A 278 8.22 -22.25 -7.81
N LYS A 279 9.29 -22.57 -7.07
CA LYS A 279 9.28 -23.64 -6.08
C LYS A 279 8.41 -23.26 -4.89
N SER A 280 7.91 -24.29 -4.17
CA SER A 280 7.09 -24.06 -2.97
C SER A 280 7.93 -23.52 -1.82
N ILE A 281 7.46 -22.45 -1.16
CA ILE A 281 7.96 -22.02 0.14
C ILE A 281 7.45 -23.01 1.19
N GLN A 282 8.32 -23.54 2.03
CA GLN A 282 7.98 -24.41 3.14
C GLN A 282 7.96 -23.63 4.45
N MET A 283 7.01 -23.95 5.33
CA MET A 283 6.83 -23.30 6.62
C MET A 283 6.64 -24.36 7.71
N ILE A 284 7.22 -24.13 8.88
CA ILE A 284 7.14 -25.02 10.04
C ILE A 284 6.80 -24.19 11.27
N TYR A 285 5.86 -24.72 12.05
CA TYR A 285 5.29 -24.05 13.20
C TYR A 285 5.61 -24.81 14.49
N ASP A 286 5.76 -24.09 15.58
CA ASP A 286 5.96 -24.65 16.92
C ASP A 286 4.62 -25.08 17.56
N ARG A 287 4.71 -25.54 18.83
CA ARG A 287 3.53 -25.94 19.60
C ARG A 287 2.52 -24.82 19.84
N ALA A 288 2.94 -23.56 19.81
CA ALA A 288 2.09 -22.38 19.96
C ALA A 288 1.59 -21.81 18.62
N ASN A 289 1.74 -22.54 17.50
CA ASN A 289 1.38 -22.12 16.14
C ASN A 289 2.15 -20.86 15.67
N ARG A 290 3.38 -20.63 16.14
CA ARG A 290 4.25 -19.56 15.65
C ARG A 290 5.16 -20.12 14.56
N LEU A 291 5.38 -19.32 13.50
CA LEU A 291 6.28 -19.67 12.39
C LEU A 291 7.73 -19.68 12.90
N VAL A 292 8.33 -20.84 13.05
CA VAL A 292 9.69 -21.00 13.59
C VAL A 292 10.72 -21.32 12.54
N MET A 293 10.31 -21.83 11.37
CA MET A 293 11.21 -22.08 10.25
C MET A 293 10.51 -21.83 8.94
N SER A 294 11.21 -21.20 8.01
CA SER A 294 10.78 -21.05 6.60
C SER A 294 11.94 -21.37 5.66
N GLN A 295 11.58 -21.86 4.47
CA GLN A 295 12.53 -22.20 3.41
C GLN A 295 11.94 -21.86 2.06
N ASP A 296 12.54 -20.96 1.32
CA ASP A 296 12.15 -20.63 -0.04
C ASP A 296 12.79 -21.56 -1.08
N GLY A 297 12.52 -21.31 -2.37
CA GLY A 297 13.01 -22.17 -3.47
C GLY A 297 14.52 -22.15 -3.63
N ASN A 298 15.19 -21.05 -3.36
CA ASN A 298 16.64 -20.93 -3.44
C ASN A 298 17.30 -21.62 -2.24
N GLN A 299 16.79 -21.37 -1.04
CA GLN A 299 17.26 -22.02 0.21
C GLN A 299 17.11 -23.56 0.15
N GLN A 300 16.09 -24.09 -0.57
CA GLN A 300 15.95 -25.52 -0.75
C GLN A 300 17.13 -26.14 -1.50
N SER A 301 17.70 -25.43 -2.47
CA SER A 301 18.86 -25.90 -3.24
C SER A 301 20.12 -25.97 -2.37
N GLU A 302 20.22 -25.12 -1.35
CA GLU A 302 21.33 -25.02 -0.41
C GLU A 302 21.08 -25.77 0.90
N SER A 303 19.87 -26.34 1.09
CA SER A 303 19.41 -26.95 2.33
C SER A 303 19.42 -26.00 3.55
N LEU A 304 19.31 -24.69 3.29
CA LEU A 304 19.26 -23.66 4.32
C LEU A 304 17.82 -23.37 4.76
N TRP A 305 17.65 -22.94 6.00
CA TRP A 305 16.36 -22.52 6.57
C TRP A 305 16.54 -21.22 7.33
N THR A 306 15.59 -20.32 7.18
CA THR A 306 15.44 -19.17 8.08
C THR A 306 14.72 -19.63 9.35
N ILE A 307 15.35 -19.42 10.51
CA ILE A 307 14.87 -19.88 11.81
C ILE A 307 14.57 -18.65 12.67
N THR A 308 13.39 -18.65 13.30
CA THR A 308 12.90 -17.56 14.14
C THR A 308 12.75 -18.03 15.57
N LYS A 309 13.22 -17.23 16.52
CA LYS A 309 13.09 -17.44 17.96
C LYS A 309 12.25 -16.35 18.60
N TYR A 310 11.53 -16.70 19.64
CA TYR A 310 10.54 -15.86 20.29
C TYR A 310 10.80 -15.76 21.80
N ASP A 311 10.27 -14.73 22.44
CA ASP A 311 10.13 -14.67 23.89
C ASP A 311 8.83 -15.34 24.37
N ALA A 312 8.59 -15.32 25.68
CA ALA A 312 7.38 -15.85 26.29
C ALA A 312 6.09 -15.10 25.88
N LEU A 313 6.21 -13.85 25.42
CA LEU A 313 5.12 -13.02 24.93
C LEU A 313 4.91 -13.16 23.42
N SER A 314 5.63 -14.07 22.75
CA SER A 314 5.60 -14.32 21.32
C SER A 314 6.14 -13.16 20.47
N ARG A 315 7.00 -12.30 21.02
CA ARG A 315 7.74 -11.28 20.26
C ARG A 315 8.98 -11.93 19.64
N VAL A 316 9.32 -11.56 18.40
CA VAL A 316 10.51 -12.10 17.71
C VAL A 316 11.78 -11.57 18.36
N LEU A 317 12.60 -12.44 18.90
CA LEU A 317 13.89 -12.10 19.50
C LEU A 317 15.00 -12.04 18.47
N TYR A 318 15.15 -13.09 17.67
CA TYR A 318 16.16 -13.13 16.62
C TYR A 318 15.84 -14.11 15.51
N THR A 319 16.41 -13.83 14.35
CA THR A 319 16.35 -14.69 13.18
C THR A 319 17.76 -15.06 12.72
N TYR A 320 17.90 -16.27 12.24
CA TYR A 320 19.17 -16.75 11.69
C TYR A 320 18.93 -17.77 10.59
N GLU A 321 19.92 -17.96 9.74
CA GLU A 321 19.93 -18.97 8.68
C GLU A 321 20.88 -20.11 9.06
N ALA A 322 20.43 -21.35 8.87
CA ALA A 322 21.24 -22.54 9.12
C ALA A 322 20.72 -23.76 8.35
N ASN A 323 21.59 -24.79 8.21
CA ASN A 323 21.19 -26.11 7.75
C ASN A 323 20.94 -27.02 8.96
N PRO A 324 19.71 -27.42 9.27
CA PRO A 324 19.37 -28.21 10.43
C PRO A 324 19.72 -29.72 10.30
N LEU A 325 20.28 -30.17 9.17
CA LEU A 325 20.67 -31.55 8.85
C LEU A 325 19.56 -32.61 9.11
N ARG A 326 18.30 -32.20 8.91
CA ARG A 326 17.12 -33.04 9.06
C ARG A 326 16.17 -32.88 7.89
N SER A 327 15.37 -33.91 7.62
CA SER A 327 14.33 -33.81 6.62
C SER A 327 13.23 -32.81 7.05
N PRO A 328 12.52 -32.16 6.09
CA PRO A 328 11.39 -31.29 6.42
C PRO A 328 10.29 -31.99 7.24
N GLY A 329 10.08 -33.29 7.04
CA GLY A 329 9.13 -34.11 7.82
C GLY A 329 9.53 -34.24 9.26
N ASP A 330 10.82 -34.62 9.53
CA ASP A 330 11.36 -34.72 10.88
C ASP A 330 11.37 -33.38 11.62
N LEU A 331 11.65 -32.29 10.90
CA LEU A 331 11.61 -30.94 11.45
C LEU A 331 10.20 -30.54 11.88
N ARG A 332 9.18 -30.84 11.06
CA ARG A 332 7.77 -30.56 11.39
C ARG A 332 7.37 -31.33 12.67
N GLN A 333 7.67 -32.60 12.74
CA GLN A 333 7.36 -33.40 13.94
C GLN A 333 8.10 -32.86 15.19
N TYR A 334 9.38 -32.55 15.06
CA TYR A 334 10.18 -32.00 16.15
C TYR A 334 9.63 -30.65 16.65
N CYS A 335 9.35 -29.72 15.75
CA CYS A 335 8.88 -28.37 16.09
C CYS A 335 7.47 -28.38 16.67
N LYS A 336 6.57 -29.23 16.16
CA LYS A 336 5.19 -29.37 16.64
C LYS A 336 5.08 -29.66 18.15
N GLU A 337 6.07 -30.29 18.74
CA GLU A 337 6.11 -30.68 20.15
C GLU A 337 6.82 -29.64 21.04
N LYS A 338 7.50 -28.66 20.48
CA LYS A 338 8.36 -27.71 21.18
C LYS A 338 7.82 -26.32 21.19
N LEU A 339 8.23 -25.50 22.15
CA LEU A 339 8.08 -24.05 22.18
C LEU A 339 9.45 -23.44 21.91
N PHE A 340 9.55 -22.64 20.87
CA PHE A 340 10.78 -21.95 20.47
C PHE A 340 10.93 -20.62 21.24
N VAL A 341 10.95 -20.73 22.57
CA VAL A 341 11.05 -19.60 23.51
C VAL A 341 12.47 -19.50 24.03
N GLU A 342 13.02 -18.31 23.95
CA GLU A 342 14.31 -17.94 24.51
C GLU A 342 14.15 -16.81 25.54
N GLU A 343 15.14 -16.59 26.39
CA GLU A 343 15.15 -15.59 27.44
C GLU A 343 16.44 -14.78 27.39
N ARG A 344 16.49 -13.66 28.09
CA ARG A 344 17.74 -12.93 28.32
C ARG A 344 18.75 -13.84 28.99
N ALA A 345 19.98 -13.79 28.52
CA ALA A 345 21.08 -14.53 29.14
C ALA A 345 21.87 -13.60 30.05
N ASP A 346 22.16 -14.07 31.30
CA ASP A 346 22.97 -13.32 32.24
C ASP A 346 24.46 -13.26 31.82
N SER A 347 24.86 -14.09 30.88
CA SER A 347 26.22 -14.17 30.35
C SER A 347 26.24 -14.01 28.84
N TYR A 348 26.96 -13.00 28.36
CA TYR A 348 27.15 -12.68 26.95
C TYR A 348 28.21 -13.51 26.24
N THR A 349 28.89 -14.35 26.99
CA THR A 349 29.84 -15.32 26.45
C THR A 349 29.16 -16.62 25.96
N ALA A 350 27.85 -16.79 26.28
CA ALA A 350 27.07 -17.90 25.75
C ALA A 350 26.76 -17.64 24.26
N TRP A 351 27.00 -18.64 23.45
CA TRP A 351 26.56 -18.63 22.04
C TRP A 351 25.05 -18.30 21.97
N PRO A 352 24.59 -17.44 21.08
CA PRO A 352 25.28 -16.81 19.95
C PRO A 352 25.92 -15.44 20.26
N GLY A 353 26.15 -15.07 21.49
CA GLY A 353 26.84 -13.83 21.87
C GLY A 353 26.01 -12.55 21.82
N MET A 354 24.67 -12.67 21.66
CA MET A 354 23.75 -11.54 21.48
C MET A 354 22.86 -11.29 22.73
N GLY A 355 23.19 -11.86 23.89
CA GLY A 355 22.47 -11.64 25.15
C GLY A 355 21.17 -12.42 25.28
N TYR A 356 20.98 -13.48 24.52
CA TYR A 356 19.84 -14.39 24.60
C TYR A 356 20.30 -15.82 24.79
N THR A 357 19.44 -16.67 25.39
CA THR A 357 19.65 -18.11 25.46
C THR A 357 19.48 -18.77 24.09
N LEU A 358 20.00 -19.98 23.96
CA LEU A 358 19.72 -20.89 22.86
C LEU A 358 19.30 -22.25 23.43
N ARG A 359 18.08 -22.33 23.95
CA ARG A 359 17.55 -23.53 24.63
C ARG A 359 17.18 -24.66 23.66
N ILE A 360 16.74 -24.29 22.45
CA ILE A 360 16.37 -25.25 21.42
C ILE A 360 17.41 -25.18 20.31
N LEU A 361 18.40 -26.06 20.39
CA LEU A 361 19.36 -26.31 19.34
C LEU A 361 18.71 -27.16 18.24
N LEU A 362 18.67 -26.62 17.03
CA LEU A 362 18.58 -27.46 15.85
C LEU A 362 20.01 -27.96 15.56
N PRO A 363 20.24 -29.26 15.48
CA PRO A 363 21.59 -29.80 15.32
C PRO A 363 22.14 -29.37 13.96
N ALA A 364 23.34 -28.85 13.98
CA ALA A 364 24.31 -28.47 12.96
C ALA A 364 24.85 -27.05 13.16
N ALA A 365 25.13 -26.71 14.34
CA ALA A 365 25.26 -25.35 14.80
C ALA A 365 26.66 -24.72 14.62
N ASN A 366 27.54 -25.31 13.83
CA ASN A 366 28.82 -24.66 13.60
C ASN A 366 28.83 -23.71 12.39
N ASP A 367 27.77 -23.73 11.56
CA ASP A 367 27.63 -22.82 10.42
C ASP A 367 26.21 -22.23 10.38
N TYR A 368 25.99 -21.17 11.15
CA TYR A 368 24.78 -20.36 11.12
C TYR A 368 25.13 -18.91 10.78
N ARG A 369 24.17 -18.17 10.23
CA ARG A 369 24.28 -16.76 9.95
C ARG A 369 23.16 -16.01 10.65
N LEU A 370 23.50 -15.16 11.62
CA LEU A 370 22.53 -14.23 12.20
C LEU A 370 22.04 -13.25 11.15
N LEU A 371 20.75 -12.92 11.21
CA LEU A 371 20.10 -11.97 10.32
C LEU A 371 19.64 -10.74 11.10
N THR A 372 18.85 -10.95 12.15
CA THR A 372 18.34 -9.86 13.00
C THR A 372 18.33 -10.28 14.46
N VAL A 373 18.50 -9.30 15.36
CA VAL A 373 18.28 -9.45 16.80
C VAL A 373 17.49 -8.26 17.31
N ASN A 374 16.42 -8.51 18.05
CA ASN A 374 15.56 -7.48 18.64
C ASN A 374 15.66 -7.52 20.17
N TYR A 375 15.71 -6.35 20.78
CA TYR A 375 15.75 -6.17 22.22
C TYR A 375 14.51 -5.41 22.67
N TYR A 376 13.93 -5.83 23.80
CA TYR A 376 12.69 -5.27 24.33
C TYR A 376 12.85 -4.90 25.79
N ASP A 377 11.99 -4.03 26.28
CA ASP A 377 11.72 -3.72 27.69
C ASP A 377 12.79 -2.90 28.41
N ASP A 378 14.08 -3.04 28.08
CA ASP A 378 15.20 -2.38 28.74
C ASP A 378 16.39 -2.15 27.80
N TYR A 379 17.42 -1.47 28.29
CA TYR A 379 18.64 -1.12 27.56
C TYR A 379 19.88 -1.88 28.07
N SER A 380 19.71 -2.94 28.83
CA SER A 380 20.81 -3.71 29.40
C SER A 380 21.71 -4.35 28.33
N PHE A 381 21.19 -4.60 27.13
CA PHE A 381 21.96 -5.14 26.00
C PHE A 381 23.09 -4.21 25.51
N LEU A 382 23.07 -2.92 25.83
CA LEU A 382 24.06 -1.96 25.33
C LEU A 382 25.50 -2.30 25.76
N TYR A 383 25.67 -2.99 26.89
CA TYR A 383 27.02 -3.36 27.31
C TYR A 383 27.70 -4.39 26.37
N ILE A 384 26.94 -5.11 25.53
CA ILE A 384 27.51 -5.99 24.49
C ILE A 384 28.36 -5.16 23.51
N GLU A 385 27.99 -3.91 23.29
CA GLU A 385 28.63 -2.99 22.35
C GLU A 385 29.99 -2.44 22.86
N GLY A 386 30.39 -2.79 24.09
CA GLY A 386 31.68 -2.37 24.64
C GLY A 386 31.91 -0.87 24.59
N THR A 387 32.95 -0.42 23.91
CA THR A 387 33.28 1.02 23.78
C THR A 387 32.24 1.81 23.00
N ALA A 388 31.52 1.18 22.07
CA ALA A 388 30.45 1.84 21.29
C ALA A 388 29.19 2.11 22.14
N ALA A 389 29.00 1.43 23.26
CA ALA A 389 27.85 1.61 24.14
C ALA A 389 27.66 3.08 24.56
N SER A 390 28.73 3.82 24.79
CA SER A 390 28.67 5.23 25.17
C SER A 390 28.12 6.14 24.08
N GLN A 391 28.28 5.77 22.81
CA GLN A 391 27.71 6.52 21.68
C GLN A 391 26.24 6.14 21.44
N LEU A 392 25.83 4.96 21.84
CA LEU A 392 24.47 4.45 21.66
C LEU A 392 23.56 4.77 22.86
N ALA A 393 24.13 5.11 24.02
CA ALA A 393 23.38 5.49 25.23
C ALA A 393 22.60 6.79 25.03
N TYR A 394 21.45 6.91 25.71
CA TYR A 394 20.63 8.12 25.71
C TYR A 394 21.45 9.36 26.07
N ARG A 395 21.22 10.44 25.34
CA ARG A 395 21.74 11.76 25.64
C ARG A 395 20.65 12.81 25.47
N SER A 396 20.32 13.56 26.52
CA SER A 396 19.37 14.65 26.40
C SER A 396 19.87 15.72 25.43
N LYS A 397 18.95 16.32 24.69
CA LYS A 397 19.19 17.51 23.85
C LYS A 397 18.16 18.57 24.21
N GLU A 398 18.63 19.77 24.53
CA GLU A 398 17.74 20.87 24.91
C GLU A 398 16.74 21.18 23.79
N GLY A 399 15.47 21.33 24.15
CA GLY A 399 14.40 21.63 23.22
C GLY A 399 13.85 20.40 22.48
N TYR A 400 14.26 19.16 22.80
CA TYR A 400 13.73 17.91 22.27
C TYR A 400 13.12 17.03 23.37
N GLY A 401 12.37 16.01 22.98
CA GLY A 401 11.69 15.10 23.91
C GLY A 401 12.65 14.39 24.85
N ALA A 402 12.25 14.23 26.10
CA ALA A 402 13.00 13.49 27.10
C ALA A 402 12.58 12.02 27.10
N ALA A 403 13.56 11.12 27.23
CA ALA A 403 13.25 9.70 27.36
C ALA A 403 12.63 9.40 28.71
N TYR A 404 11.58 8.58 28.69
CA TYR A 404 10.96 8.03 29.88
C TYR A 404 11.84 6.91 30.46
N SER A 405 11.80 6.74 31.77
CA SER A 405 12.64 5.79 32.50
C SER A 405 12.30 4.31 32.24
N SER A 406 11.12 4.02 31.71
CA SER A 406 10.64 2.66 31.43
C SER A 406 10.32 2.51 29.95
N ALA A 407 10.85 1.45 29.33
CA ALA A 407 10.53 1.05 27.96
C ALA A 407 9.81 -0.32 27.94
N LYS A 408 9.15 -0.70 29.04
CA LYS A 408 8.48 -1.99 29.17
C LYS A 408 7.40 -2.17 28.09
N GLY A 409 7.47 -3.28 27.36
CA GLY A 409 6.58 -3.59 26.23
C GLY A 409 7.10 -3.08 24.87
N LEU A 410 8.07 -2.15 24.87
CA LEU A 410 8.58 -1.50 23.65
C LEU A 410 9.85 -2.20 23.13
N LEU A 411 10.07 -2.05 21.82
CA LEU A 411 11.31 -2.45 21.13
C LEU A 411 12.39 -1.43 21.44
N THR A 412 13.43 -1.82 22.18
CA THR A 412 14.49 -0.91 22.63
C THR A 412 15.74 -0.92 21.75
N GLY A 413 15.92 -1.98 20.97
CA GLY A 413 17.04 -2.05 20.03
C GLY A 413 16.87 -3.14 18.99
N THR A 414 17.53 -2.94 17.85
CA THR A 414 17.57 -3.91 16.74
C THR A 414 18.98 -3.99 16.18
N GLN A 415 19.53 -5.20 16.04
CA GLN A 415 20.73 -5.46 15.23
C GLN A 415 20.31 -6.10 13.91
N VAL A 416 20.89 -5.61 12.81
CA VAL A 416 20.72 -6.15 11.45
C VAL A 416 22.10 -6.53 10.94
N PHE A 417 22.31 -7.81 10.65
CA PHE A 417 23.60 -8.34 10.25
C PHE A 417 23.86 -8.18 8.76
N ASP A 418 25.12 -7.91 8.42
CA ASP A 418 25.56 -7.85 7.04
C ASP A 418 25.48 -9.24 6.39
N LEU A 419 24.89 -9.30 5.19
CA LEU A 419 24.72 -10.58 4.49
C LEU A 419 26.01 -11.10 3.83
N THR A 420 27.03 -10.26 3.69
CA THR A 420 28.33 -10.61 3.10
C THR A 420 29.41 -10.83 4.16
N ASP A 421 29.38 -10.07 5.25
CA ASP A 421 30.35 -10.17 6.36
C ASP A 421 29.61 -10.45 7.67
N ARG A 422 29.57 -11.74 8.05
CA ARG A 422 28.87 -12.23 9.25
C ARG A 422 29.35 -11.61 10.57
N SER A 423 30.46 -10.93 10.58
CA SER A 423 31.03 -10.25 11.76
C SER A 423 30.51 -8.84 11.96
N LYS A 424 29.84 -8.28 10.94
CA LYS A 424 29.36 -6.90 10.91
C LYS A 424 27.85 -6.82 11.04
N TYR A 425 27.39 -5.79 11.71
CA TYR A 425 25.96 -5.46 11.83
C TYR A 425 25.76 -3.97 12.08
N ALA A 426 24.61 -3.47 11.66
CA ALA A 426 24.08 -2.20 12.11
C ALA A 426 23.27 -2.40 13.39
N ILE A 427 23.36 -1.48 14.35
CA ILE A 427 22.54 -1.48 15.55
C ILE A 427 21.80 -0.15 15.66
N THR A 428 20.49 -0.22 15.90
CA THR A 428 19.65 0.93 16.20
C THR A 428 19.06 0.79 17.60
N VAL A 429 19.15 1.84 18.41
CA VAL A 429 18.60 1.93 19.77
C VAL A 429 17.52 2.99 19.79
N TYR A 430 16.37 2.68 20.39
CA TYR A 430 15.18 3.53 20.41
C TYR A 430 14.90 3.99 21.85
N TYR A 431 14.72 5.29 22.05
CA TYR A 431 14.34 5.88 23.33
C TYR A 431 12.99 6.57 23.19
N TYR A 432 12.12 6.35 24.16
CA TYR A 432 10.71 6.73 24.09
C TYR A 432 10.33 7.72 25.19
N ASP A 433 9.33 8.55 24.93
CA ASP A 433 8.66 9.32 25.97
C ASP A 433 7.68 8.43 26.78
N GLU A 434 6.95 9.05 27.70
CA GLU A 434 5.95 8.36 28.53
C GLU A 434 4.73 7.84 27.75
N TYR A 435 4.51 8.34 26.54
CA TYR A 435 3.42 7.95 25.64
C TYR A 435 3.84 6.86 24.64
N GLY A 436 5.11 6.50 24.61
CA GLY A 436 5.66 5.52 23.68
C GLY A 436 6.08 6.10 22.33
N ASN A 437 6.17 7.42 22.18
CA ASN A 437 6.71 8.03 20.97
C ASN A 437 8.24 7.98 21.00
N PRO A 438 8.90 7.61 19.89
CA PRO A 438 10.36 7.62 19.82
C PRO A 438 10.89 9.07 19.83
N VAL A 439 11.55 9.47 20.92
CA VAL A 439 12.15 10.82 21.07
C VAL A 439 13.63 10.84 20.73
N GLN A 440 14.26 9.68 20.67
CA GLN A 440 15.64 9.57 20.20
C GLN A 440 15.88 8.20 19.56
N THR A 441 16.56 8.18 18.42
CA THR A 441 17.14 6.99 17.84
C THR A 441 18.65 7.15 17.70
N ARG A 442 19.39 6.07 17.93
CA ARG A 442 20.84 6.03 17.82
C ARG A 442 21.27 4.82 17.04
N THR A 443 21.85 5.04 15.87
CA THR A 443 22.26 3.98 14.96
C THR A 443 23.77 3.98 14.81
N ARG A 444 24.39 2.81 14.91
CA ARG A 444 25.73 2.55 14.35
C ARG A 444 25.58 1.74 13.09
N HIS A 445 26.02 2.26 11.99
CA HIS A 445 26.00 1.59 10.68
C HIS A 445 27.07 0.51 10.57
N VAL A 446 26.94 -0.36 9.56
CA VAL A 446 27.92 -1.40 9.25
C VAL A 446 29.31 -0.82 8.95
N SER A 447 29.37 0.40 8.37
CA SER A 447 30.62 1.16 8.16
C SER A 447 31.35 1.58 9.45
N GLY A 448 30.61 1.59 10.59
CA GLY A 448 31.07 2.08 11.87
C GLY A 448 30.69 3.54 12.15
N ASP A 449 30.08 4.23 11.21
CA ASP A 449 29.57 5.60 11.35
C ASP A 449 28.28 5.60 12.19
N TYR A 450 27.93 6.77 12.73
CA TYR A 450 26.76 6.91 13.60
C TYR A 450 25.75 7.89 13.04
N GLU A 451 24.49 7.61 13.30
CA GLU A 451 23.37 8.52 13.07
C GLU A 451 22.58 8.67 14.38
N MET A 452 22.37 9.91 14.79
CA MET A 452 21.71 10.26 16.05
C MET A 452 20.55 11.20 15.75
N THR A 453 19.32 10.72 15.86
CA THR A 453 18.12 11.53 15.65
C THR A 453 17.47 11.85 16.99
N TYR A 454 17.14 13.10 17.20
CA TYR A 454 16.37 13.64 18.31
C TYR A 454 15.04 14.13 17.79
N ALA A 455 13.96 13.82 18.46
CA ALA A 455 12.62 14.26 18.06
C ALA A 455 11.86 14.86 19.23
N GLN A 456 10.97 15.80 18.92
CA GLN A 456 9.91 16.24 19.79
C GLN A 456 8.59 15.96 19.11
N CYS A 457 7.76 15.17 19.76
CA CYS A 457 6.42 14.84 19.29
C CYS A 457 5.36 15.61 20.11
N ASP A 458 4.20 15.80 19.51
CA ASP A 458 2.99 16.09 20.27
C ASP A 458 2.43 14.78 20.87
N LEU A 459 1.35 14.87 21.66
CA LEU A 459 0.74 13.69 22.28
C LEU A 459 0.07 12.73 21.28
N SER A 460 -0.21 13.18 20.07
CA SER A 460 -0.71 12.34 18.98
C SER A 460 0.42 11.61 18.24
N GLY A 461 1.68 11.89 18.61
CA GLY A 461 2.85 11.32 17.96
C GLY A 461 3.30 12.06 16.70
N ASN A 462 2.71 13.21 16.39
CA ASN A 462 3.19 14.05 15.28
C ASN A 462 4.54 14.67 15.64
N ILE A 463 5.51 14.56 14.73
CA ILE A 463 6.84 15.15 14.92
C ILE A 463 6.73 16.67 14.71
N LEU A 464 6.90 17.44 15.80
CA LEU A 464 6.97 18.89 15.76
C LEU A 464 8.32 19.37 15.26
N LYS A 465 9.39 18.71 15.72
CA LYS A 465 10.75 18.93 15.22
C LYS A 465 11.63 17.71 15.39
N SER A 466 12.60 17.58 14.52
CA SER A 466 13.67 16.60 14.63
C SER A 466 15.02 17.21 14.28
N TYR A 467 16.06 16.60 14.83
CA TYR A 467 17.46 16.96 14.56
C TYR A 467 18.27 15.69 14.41
N THR A 468 18.95 15.53 13.30
CA THR A 468 19.77 14.35 13.00
C THR A 468 21.23 14.75 12.86
N GLU A 469 22.11 14.06 13.58
CA GLU A 469 23.55 14.19 13.51
C GLU A 469 24.14 12.95 12.81
N HIS A 470 24.85 13.16 11.72
CA HIS A 470 25.65 12.13 11.06
C HIS A 470 27.11 12.27 11.53
N LEU A 471 27.62 11.26 12.20
CA LEU A 471 28.93 11.26 12.79
C LEU A 471 29.81 10.20 12.11
N ASP A 472 31.10 10.52 11.92
CA ASP A 472 32.06 9.54 11.44
C ASP A 472 32.31 8.44 12.50
N SER A 473 33.06 7.41 12.15
CA SER A 473 33.38 6.26 13.02
C SER A 473 34.17 6.67 14.29
N ARG A 474 34.70 7.89 14.33
CA ARG A 474 35.37 8.48 15.52
C ARG A 474 34.41 9.36 16.35
N GLY A 475 33.16 9.45 15.94
CA GLY A 475 32.13 10.26 16.60
C GLY A 475 32.24 11.76 16.34
N ARG A 476 32.90 12.19 15.25
CA ARG A 476 32.97 13.60 14.85
C ARG A 476 31.82 13.91 13.90
N LEU A 477 31.16 15.05 14.13
CA LEU A 477 30.06 15.52 13.31
C LEU A 477 30.52 15.75 11.85
N SER A 478 29.84 15.11 10.91
CA SER A 478 30.03 15.28 9.47
C SER A 478 28.97 16.18 8.86
N VAL A 479 27.70 15.89 9.17
CA VAL A 479 26.52 16.63 8.68
C VAL A 479 25.47 16.65 9.79
N SER A 480 24.73 17.75 9.90
CA SER A 480 23.51 17.82 10.69
C SER A 480 22.32 18.24 9.85
N GLU A 481 21.16 17.72 10.20
CA GLU A 481 19.88 18.04 9.55
C GLU A 481 18.86 18.44 10.63
N SER A 482 18.09 19.48 10.38
CA SER A 482 16.97 19.86 11.21
C SER A 482 15.67 19.95 10.42
N VAL A 483 14.58 19.52 11.02
CA VAL A 483 13.22 19.62 10.50
C VAL A 483 12.36 20.25 11.56
N GLU A 484 11.57 21.26 11.19
CA GLU A 484 10.51 21.81 12.02
C GLU A 484 9.19 21.77 11.25
N ASN A 485 8.16 21.19 11.87
CA ASN A 485 6.84 21.02 11.27
C ASN A 485 5.80 21.89 11.98
N THR A 486 4.95 22.52 11.20
CA THR A 486 3.79 23.26 11.69
C THR A 486 2.52 22.60 11.21
N TYR A 487 1.54 22.45 12.10
CA TYR A 487 0.26 21.83 11.80
C TYR A 487 -0.89 22.83 12.05
N ASP A 488 -1.97 22.68 11.27
CA ASP A 488 -3.20 23.43 11.51
C ASP A 488 -4.04 22.80 12.64
N ARG A 489 -5.19 23.41 12.93
CA ARG A 489 -6.13 22.92 13.96
C ARG A 489 -6.63 21.49 13.71
N SER A 490 -6.66 21.07 12.46
CA SER A 490 -7.12 19.74 12.05
C SER A 490 -6.00 18.70 12.06
N GLY A 491 -4.81 19.06 12.51
CA GLY A 491 -3.63 18.19 12.54
C GLY A 491 -2.99 17.98 11.18
N ARG A 492 -3.29 18.84 10.19
CA ARG A 492 -2.70 18.76 8.85
C ARG A 492 -1.40 19.56 8.82
N LEU A 493 -0.36 18.99 8.20
CA LEU A 493 0.95 19.61 8.02
C LEU A 493 0.82 20.85 7.10
N THR A 494 1.09 22.03 7.62
CA THR A 494 1.02 23.29 6.84
C THR A 494 2.38 23.82 6.41
N ARG A 495 3.44 23.48 7.17
CA ARG A 495 4.79 23.90 6.84
C ARG A 495 5.80 22.90 7.36
N THR A 496 6.85 22.68 6.60
CA THR A 496 8.07 22.00 7.00
C THR A 496 9.25 22.91 6.69
N ASP A 497 10.02 23.28 7.70
CA ASP A 497 11.30 23.93 7.54
C ASP A 497 12.40 22.87 7.68
N TYR A 498 13.28 22.79 6.70
CA TYR A 498 14.40 21.85 6.67
C TYR A 498 15.71 22.61 6.52
N ALA A 499 16.70 22.26 7.30
CA ALA A 499 18.02 22.86 7.17
C ALA A 499 19.12 21.81 7.28
N VAL A 500 20.23 22.03 6.55
CA VAL A 500 21.47 21.24 6.61
C VAL A 500 22.58 22.12 7.16
N ASN A 501 23.26 21.65 8.21
CA ASN A 501 24.36 22.34 8.90
C ASN A 501 23.97 23.77 9.33
N ASP A 502 22.72 24.01 9.69
CA ASP A 502 22.15 25.31 10.10
C ASP A 502 22.37 26.45 9.07
N SER A 503 22.73 26.13 7.83
CA SER A 503 23.10 27.14 6.83
C SER A 503 22.36 27.00 5.50
N LEU A 504 22.10 25.80 5.01
CA LEU A 504 21.33 25.54 3.81
C LEU A 504 19.91 25.19 4.26
N SER A 505 18.94 26.05 4.00
CA SER A 505 17.56 25.83 4.41
C SER A 505 16.61 25.87 3.23
N THR A 506 15.58 25.07 3.30
CA THR A 506 14.44 25.07 2.38
C THR A 506 13.15 24.93 3.18
N ASP A 507 12.08 25.50 2.68
CA ASP A 507 10.75 25.34 3.28
C ASP A 507 9.76 24.75 2.31
N TRP A 508 8.86 23.92 2.83
CA TRP A 508 7.68 23.43 2.13
C TRP A 508 6.44 23.99 2.81
N ILE A 509 5.56 24.63 2.04
CA ILE A 509 4.29 25.15 2.53
C ILE A 509 3.18 24.40 1.84
N TYR A 510 2.21 23.94 2.63
CA TYR A 510 1.03 23.22 2.16
C TYR A 510 -0.23 24.01 2.48
N GLU A 511 -1.06 24.24 1.49
CA GLU A 511 -2.38 24.80 1.68
C GLU A 511 -3.43 23.74 1.35
N TYR A 512 -4.58 23.87 1.98
CA TYR A 512 -5.68 22.91 1.84
C TYR A 512 -6.94 23.62 1.35
N ASP A 513 -7.74 22.90 0.57
CA ASP A 513 -9.08 23.36 0.21
C ASP A 513 -10.04 23.17 1.39
N GLU A 514 -11.28 23.65 1.23
CA GLU A 514 -12.31 23.56 2.26
C GLU A 514 -12.69 22.10 2.63
N LEU A 515 -12.36 21.12 1.82
CA LEU A 515 -12.57 19.70 2.07
C LEU A 515 -11.36 19.01 2.75
N GLY A 516 -10.26 19.74 2.94
CA GLY A 516 -9.03 19.24 3.53
C GLY A 516 -8.08 18.53 2.56
N ARG A 517 -8.25 18.71 1.23
CA ARG A 517 -7.33 18.22 0.21
C ARG A 517 -6.27 19.28 -0.06
N ILE A 518 -5.07 18.86 -0.46
CA ILE A 518 -3.99 19.80 -0.81
C ILE A 518 -4.44 20.67 -1.99
N SER A 519 -4.55 21.98 -1.79
CA SER A 519 -4.87 22.97 -2.84
C SER A 519 -3.62 23.58 -3.44
N SER A 520 -2.55 23.73 -2.65
CA SER A 520 -1.24 24.14 -3.15
C SER A 520 -0.08 23.56 -2.34
N LYS A 521 1.06 23.46 -2.99
CA LYS A 521 2.35 23.15 -2.41
C LYS A 521 3.39 24.09 -2.99
N SER A 522 4.13 24.78 -2.12
CA SER A 522 5.26 25.64 -2.54
C SER A 522 6.56 25.22 -1.84
N ILE A 523 7.66 25.52 -2.49
CA ILE A 523 9.03 25.25 -2.00
C ILE A 523 9.82 26.56 -2.12
N ASP A 524 10.67 26.86 -1.14
CA ASP A 524 11.61 27.98 -1.11
C ASP A 524 10.97 29.32 -1.48
N GLY A 525 9.91 29.72 -0.76
CA GLY A 525 9.26 30.99 -0.95
C GLY A 525 8.63 31.18 -2.33
N GLY A 526 8.39 30.11 -3.09
CA GLY A 526 7.75 30.13 -4.40
C GLY A 526 8.67 29.82 -5.58
N LEU A 527 9.84 29.22 -5.35
CA LEU A 527 10.67 28.63 -6.43
C LEU A 527 9.84 27.63 -7.26
N THR A 528 9.04 26.81 -6.58
CA THR A 528 7.94 26.06 -7.18
C THR A 528 6.63 26.39 -6.45
N HIS A 529 5.52 26.44 -7.14
CA HIS A 529 4.21 26.71 -6.56
C HIS A 529 3.13 25.90 -7.30
N ALA A 530 3.06 24.60 -6.97
CA ALA A 530 2.11 23.70 -7.58
C ALA A 530 0.71 23.86 -6.95
N LYS A 531 -0.28 24.19 -7.78
CA LYS A 531 -1.70 24.29 -7.43
C LYS A 531 -2.47 23.09 -7.97
N TYR A 532 -3.39 22.56 -7.15
CA TYR A 532 -4.17 21.38 -7.46
C TYR A 532 -5.65 21.73 -7.56
N ARG A 533 -6.34 21.19 -8.57
CA ARG A 533 -7.79 21.26 -8.69
C ARG A 533 -8.37 19.86 -8.78
N TYR A 534 -9.57 19.71 -8.27
CA TYR A 534 -10.25 18.42 -8.15
C TYR A 534 -11.65 18.51 -8.76
N ASN A 535 -12.14 17.39 -9.29
CA ASN A 535 -13.56 17.27 -9.63
C ASN A 535 -14.39 16.88 -8.39
N LEU A 536 -15.69 16.68 -8.62
CA LEU A 536 -16.66 16.33 -7.59
C LEU A 536 -16.35 14.98 -6.92
N GLN A 537 -15.71 14.05 -7.65
CA GLN A 537 -15.29 12.74 -7.12
C GLN A 537 -14.00 12.82 -6.29
N GLY A 538 -13.33 13.97 -6.27
CA GLY A 538 -12.05 14.16 -5.59
C GLY A 538 -10.83 13.78 -6.43
N TRP A 539 -10.99 13.53 -7.73
CA TRP A 539 -9.88 13.26 -8.64
C TRP A 539 -9.21 14.54 -9.09
N ILE A 540 -7.88 14.53 -9.19
CA ILE A 540 -7.10 15.70 -9.67
C ILE A 540 -7.45 15.94 -11.12
N THR A 541 -7.88 17.17 -11.45
CA THR A 541 -8.17 17.60 -12.82
C THR A 541 -7.13 18.56 -13.38
N ARG A 542 -6.37 19.23 -12.50
CA ARG A 542 -5.33 20.17 -12.92
C ARG A 542 -4.22 20.26 -11.87
N ILE A 543 -3.00 20.25 -12.37
CA ILE A 543 -1.78 20.62 -11.63
C ILE A 543 -1.18 21.80 -12.37
N GLU A 544 -0.91 22.89 -11.66
CA GLU A 544 -0.38 24.13 -12.23
C GLU A 544 0.80 24.63 -11.40
N ASP A 545 1.97 24.65 -11.98
CA ASP A 545 3.18 25.24 -11.42
C ASP A 545 3.61 26.45 -12.28
N VAL A 546 4.70 27.12 -11.93
CA VAL A 546 5.20 28.34 -12.55
C VAL A 546 5.32 28.18 -14.08
N ASP A 547 6.00 27.14 -14.53
CA ASP A 547 6.29 26.88 -15.96
C ASP A 547 5.63 25.63 -16.52
N PHE A 548 4.82 24.93 -15.71
CA PHE A 548 4.22 23.66 -16.08
C PHE A 548 2.74 23.63 -15.71
N VAL A 549 1.90 23.24 -16.64
CA VAL A 549 0.48 22.99 -16.40
C VAL A 549 0.11 21.62 -16.95
N GLN A 550 -0.53 20.80 -16.14
CA GLN A 550 -1.10 19.51 -16.54
C GLN A 550 -2.62 19.52 -16.29
N ASN A 551 -3.40 19.08 -17.26
CA ASN A 551 -4.83 18.82 -17.11
C ASN A 551 -5.09 17.32 -17.31
N LEU A 552 -5.95 16.76 -16.44
CA LEU A 552 -6.44 15.39 -16.49
C LEU A 552 -7.94 15.41 -16.75
N TYR A 553 -8.38 14.63 -17.70
CA TYR A 553 -9.78 14.54 -18.15
C TYR A 553 -10.33 13.15 -17.81
N TYR A 554 -11.56 13.09 -17.36
CA TYR A 554 -12.28 11.87 -16.99
C TYR A 554 -13.63 11.83 -17.72
N GLU A 555 -14.64 12.47 -17.14
CA GLU A 555 -16.01 12.61 -17.63
C GLU A 555 -16.16 13.69 -18.72
N ASN A 556 -15.11 14.41 -19.04
CA ASN A 556 -15.09 15.47 -20.04
C ASN A 556 -14.14 15.12 -21.18
N PHE A 557 -14.32 15.80 -22.28
CA PHE A 557 -13.47 15.66 -23.45
C PHE A 557 -12.29 16.66 -23.42
N MET A 558 -11.15 16.22 -23.92
CA MET A 558 -10.09 17.12 -24.31
C MET A 558 -10.41 17.67 -25.71
N GLY A 559 -11.15 18.82 -25.79
CA GLY A 559 -11.73 19.28 -27.04
C GLY A 559 -12.86 18.36 -27.52
N ASN A 560 -12.81 17.89 -28.79
CA ASN A 560 -13.78 16.96 -29.37
C ASN A 560 -13.30 15.51 -29.39
N TYR A 561 -12.26 15.16 -28.60
CA TYR A 561 -11.56 13.87 -28.70
C TYR A 561 -11.57 13.10 -27.39
N GLY A 562 -11.54 11.78 -27.51
CA GLY A 562 -11.50 10.84 -26.39
C GLY A 562 -12.85 10.18 -26.12
N LYS A 563 -12.85 9.15 -25.30
CA LYS A 563 -14.03 8.49 -24.74
C LYS A 563 -14.06 8.82 -23.26
N VAL A 564 -15.10 9.51 -22.82
CA VAL A 564 -15.28 9.85 -21.40
C VAL A 564 -15.31 8.60 -20.53
N ARG A 565 -14.86 8.76 -19.28
CA ARG A 565 -14.77 7.70 -18.27
C ARG A 565 -15.38 8.19 -16.97
N TYR A 566 -16.15 7.32 -16.32
CA TYR A 566 -16.85 7.63 -15.08
C TYR A 566 -16.33 6.82 -13.91
N ASN A 567 -15.52 5.79 -14.16
CA ASN A 567 -14.98 4.87 -13.18
C ASN A 567 -13.65 5.32 -12.54
N GLY A 568 -13.09 6.47 -12.98
CA GLY A 568 -11.84 7.02 -12.48
C GLY A 568 -10.65 6.83 -13.42
N ASN A 569 -10.82 6.12 -14.51
CA ASN A 569 -9.81 6.04 -15.56
C ASN A 569 -9.65 7.38 -16.27
N ILE A 570 -8.41 7.80 -16.50
CA ILE A 570 -8.11 9.04 -17.21
C ILE A 570 -8.45 8.85 -18.68
N SER A 571 -9.40 9.65 -19.21
CA SER A 571 -9.78 9.61 -20.62
C SER A 571 -8.76 10.28 -21.54
N ALA A 572 -8.16 11.36 -21.04
CA ALA A 572 -7.11 12.12 -21.72
C ALA A 572 -6.31 12.95 -20.72
N MET A 573 -5.13 13.36 -21.11
CA MET A 573 -4.35 14.38 -20.41
C MET A 573 -3.64 15.29 -21.41
N ASN A 574 -3.39 16.54 -20.99
CA ASN A 574 -2.46 17.41 -21.67
C ASN A 574 -1.55 18.12 -20.67
N TRP A 575 -0.41 18.55 -21.16
CA TRP A 575 0.49 19.39 -20.40
C TRP A 575 1.10 20.46 -21.30
N THR A 576 1.44 21.58 -20.66
CA THR A 576 1.99 22.76 -21.30
C THR A 576 3.26 23.16 -20.58
N TYR A 577 4.32 23.35 -21.34
CA TYR A 577 5.53 24.02 -20.86
C TYR A 577 5.53 25.45 -21.38
N ARG A 578 5.87 26.41 -20.54
CA ARG A 578 6.20 27.76 -20.91
C ARG A 578 7.72 27.85 -21.09
N THR A 579 8.15 28.21 -22.27
CA THR A 579 9.53 28.62 -22.54
C THR A 579 9.55 30.12 -22.71
N ASP A 580 10.73 30.75 -22.72
CA ASP A 580 10.86 32.20 -22.93
C ASP A 580 10.26 32.67 -24.28
N THR A 581 10.10 31.80 -25.25
CA THR A 581 9.66 32.10 -26.59
C THR A 581 8.34 31.45 -27.02
N ASP A 582 7.99 30.28 -26.45
CA ASP A 582 6.88 29.48 -26.95
C ASP A 582 6.13 28.73 -25.82
N THR A 583 4.86 28.42 -26.11
CA THR A 583 4.05 27.50 -25.27
C THR A 583 3.81 26.23 -26.07
N ILE A 584 4.42 25.14 -25.60
CA ILE A 584 4.28 23.82 -26.22
C ILE A 584 3.18 23.05 -25.49
N VAL A 585 2.14 22.67 -26.21
CA VAL A 585 1.06 21.83 -25.69
C VAL A 585 1.25 20.42 -26.21
N ASN A 586 1.40 19.47 -25.28
CA ASN A 586 1.44 18.05 -25.56
C ASN A 586 0.33 17.34 -24.80
N GLY A 587 -0.07 16.16 -25.25
CA GLY A 587 -1.10 15.41 -24.56
C GLY A 587 -1.22 13.98 -25.05
N TYR A 588 -2.04 13.23 -24.33
CA TYR A 588 -2.49 11.90 -24.70
C TYR A 588 -3.99 11.74 -24.51
N ARG A 589 -4.61 10.98 -25.38
CA ARG A 589 -5.91 10.36 -25.13
C ARG A 589 -5.71 8.86 -24.93
N PHE A 590 -6.46 8.29 -24.00
CA PHE A 590 -6.31 6.91 -23.61
C PHE A 590 -7.52 6.08 -24.02
N THR A 591 -7.28 4.84 -24.40
CA THR A 591 -8.32 3.82 -24.52
C THR A 591 -8.00 2.65 -23.61
N TYR A 592 -9.05 1.99 -23.16
CA TYR A 592 -8.95 0.84 -22.26
C TYR A 592 -9.69 -0.33 -22.86
N ASP A 593 -9.21 -1.54 -22.58
CA ASP A 593 -9.88 -2.77 -22.98
C ASP A 593 -11.10 -3.08 -22.07
N ALA A 594 -11.73 -4.22 -22.29
CA ALA A 594 -12.88 -4.67 -21.52
C ALA A 594 -12.56 -5.02 -20.05
N TYR A 595 -11.30 -4.90 -19.63
CA TYR A 595 -10.79 -5.22 -18.30
C TYR A 595 -10.17 -4.03 -17.61
N ASP A 596 -10.44 -2.80 -18.13
CA ASP A 596 -9.84 -1.54 -17.63
C ASP A 596 -8.31 -1.46 -17.74
N ARG A 597 -7.70 -2.29 -18.62
CA ARG A 597 -6.27 -2.18 -18.90
C ARG A 597 -6.03 -1.17 -20.01
N LEU A 598 -4.95 -0.39 -19.93
CA LEU A 598 -4.58 0.57 -20.97
C LEU A 598 -4.33 -0.15 -22.30
N ALA A 599 -5.18 0.09 -23.29
CA ALA A 599 -5.06 -0.51 -24.62
C ALA A 599 -4.31 0.40 -25.59
N SER A 600 -4.45 1.72 -25.49
CA SER A 600 -3.67 2.65 -26.31
C SER A 600 -3.51 4.03 -25.66
N ALA A 601 -2.42 4.71 -26.03
CA ALA A 601 -2.13 6.09 -25.70
C ALA A 601 -1.84 6.85 -27.02
N TYR A 602 -2.82 7.62 -27.52
CA TYR A 602 -2.69 8.46 -28.72
C TYR A 602 -2.15 9.81 -28.35
N SER A 603 -0.95 10.13 -28.84
CA SER A 603 -0.32 11.42 -28.61
C SER A 603 -1.01 12.56 -29.39
N VAL A 604 -0.97 13.74 -28.78
CA VAL A 604 -1.49 15.00 -29.33
C VAL A 604 -0.42 16.07 -29.14
N THR A 605 -0.09 16.80 -30.21
CA THR A 605 0.84 17.93 -30.14
C THR A 605 0.19 19.15 -30.77
N GLY A 606 -0.02 20.22 -30.00
CA GLY A 606 -0.78 21.38 -30.44
C GLY A 606 -2.22 21.03 -30.80
N SER A 607 -2.63 21.32 -32.03
CA SER A 607 -3.94 20.93 -32.61
C SER A 607 -3.86 19.67 -33.48
N ASP A 608 -2.71 19.06 -33.62
CA ASP A 608 -2.49 17.91 -34.51
C ASP A 608 -2.70 16.59 -33.78
N PHE A 609 -3.82 15.93 -34.06
CA PHE A 609 -4.19 14.60 -33.55
C PHE A 609 -3.88 13.49 -34.56
N SER A 610 -3.35 13.82 -35.74
CA SER A 610 -3.14 12.87 -36.84
C SER A 610 -1.69 12.48 -37.07
N SER A 611 -0.74 13.08 -36.36
CA SER A 611 0.69 12.90 -36.62
C SER A 611 1.17 11.47 -36.33
N GLY A 612 0.45 10.70 -35.52
CA GLY A 612 0.86 9.37 -35.06
C GLY A 612 2.16 9.34 -34.24
N ARG A 613 2.72 10.52 -33.92
CA ARG A 613 3.95 10.63 -33.10
C ARG A 613 3.73 10.11 -31.70
N TYR A 614 4.67 9.35 -31.13
CA TYR A 614 4.64 8.83 -29.77
C TYR A 614 3.38 8.01 -29.44
N HIS A 615 2.70 7.50 -30.46
CA HIS A 615 1.56 6.61 -30.28
C HIS A 615 2.03 5.27 -29.71
N VAL A 616 1.26 4.71 -28.76
CA VAL A 616 1.54 3.41 -28.17
C VAL A 616 0.26 2.58 -28.11
N GLU A 617 0.33 1.30 -28.51
CA GLU A 617 -0.73 0.32 -28.33
C GLU A 617 -0.23 -0.89 -27.58
N TYR A 618 -1.11 -1.49 -26.76
CA TYR A 618 -0.81 -2.63 -25.90
C TYR A 618 -1.82 -3.73 -26.12
N GLU A 619 -1.33 -4.97 -26.20
CA GLU A 619 -2.16 -6.16 -26.17
C GLU A 619 -1.75 -7.08 -25.02
N TYR A 620 -2.73 -7.76 -24.44
CA TYR A 620 -2.53 -8.56 -23.23
C TYR A 620 -3.15 -9.96 -23.38
N ASP A 621 -2.53 -10.93 -22.73
CA ASP A 621 -3.12 -12.24 -22.52
C ASP A 621 -4.21 -12.21 -21.43
N LYS A 622 -4.79 -13.40 -21.14
CA LYS A 622 -5.81 -13.54 -20.09
C LYS A 622 -5.31 -13.36 -18.66
N HIS A 623 -4.00 -13.37 -18.42
CA HIS A 623 -3.40 -13.08 -17.10
C HIS A 623 -3.01 -11.62 -16.93
N GLY A 624 -3.09 -10.82 -18.00
CA GLY A 624 -2.65 -9.44 -18.01
C GLY A 624 -1.17 -9.28 -18.38
N ASN A 625 -0.51 -10.34 -18.81
CA ASN A 625 0.82 -10.24 -19.39
C ASN A 625 0.72 -9.53 -20.73
N MET A 626 1.61 -8.56 -21.00
CA MET A 626 1.70 -7.87 -22.27
C MET A 626 2.23 -8.83 -23.33
N VAL A 627 1.47 -9.06 -24.39
CA VAL A 627 1.89 -9.95 -25.49
C VAL A 627 2.39 -9.16 -26.69
N ASN A 628 1.85 -7.97 -26.95
CA ASN A 628 2.32 -7.10 -28.01
C ASN A 628 2.40 -5.65 -27.54
N LEU A 629 3.38 -4.92 -28.04
CA LEU A 629 3.53 -3.47 -27.88
C LEU A 629 3.90 -2.87 -29.25
N TYR A 630 3.13 -1.87 -29.68
CA TYR A 630 3.43 -1.07 -30.86
C TYR A 630 3.73 0.35 -30.41
N ARG A 631 4.91 0.90 -30.81
CA ARG A 631 5.31 2.23 -30.41
C ARG A 631 5.86 3.03 -31.60
N ASN A 632 5.34 4.25 -31.75
CA ASN A 632 5.83 5.21 -32.75
C ASN A 632 6.82 6.20 -32.16
N GLY A 633 7.81 6.58 -32.94
CA GLY A 633 8.78 7.60 -32.57
C GLY A 633 8.30 9.03 -32.83
N GLY A 634 9.17 10.00 -32.53
CA GLY A 634 8.89 11.43 -32.68
C GLY A 634 8.61 11.92 -34.11
N ARG A 635 8.85 11.10 -35.14
CA ARG A 635 8.52 11.37 -36.54
C ARG A 635 7.24 10.68 -37.03
N GLY A 636 6.54 9.95 -36.14
CA GLY A 636 5.30 9.25 -36.49
C GLY A 636 5.50 7.87 -37.11
N GLY A 637 6.74 7.44 -37.38
CA GLY A 637 7.06 6.10 -37.82
C GLY A 637 7.14 5.12 -36.64
N MET A 638 6.80 3.85 -36.89
CA MET A 638 6.94 2.77 -35.89
C MET A 638 8.41 2.56 -35.57
N ILE A 639 8.77 2.53 -34.31
CA ILE A 639 10.11 2.27 -33.80
C ILE A 639 10.23 0.95 -33.09
N ASP A 640 9.14 0.41 -32.54
CA ASP A 640 9.08 -0.91 -31.95
C ASP A 640 7.77 -1.61 -32.33
N GLU A 641 7.87 -2.88 -32.70
CA GLU A 641 6.79 -3.86 -32.83
C GLU A 641 7.21 -5.09 -32.04
N MET A 642 7.00 -5.02 -30.71
CA MET A 642 7.53 -6.00 -29.78
C MET A 642 6.54 -7.11 -29.53
N ASN A 643 7.04 -8.37 -29.50
CA ASN A 643 6.29 -9.55 -29.11
C ASN A 643 6.93 -10.17 -27.88
N TRP A 644 6.13 -10.51 -26.87
CA TRP A 644 6.59 -11.17 -25.64
C TRP A 644 6.16 -12.63 -25.66
N PHE A 645 7.12 -13.51 -25.37
CA PHE A 645 6.87 -14.94 -25.19
C PHE A 645 7.05 -15.34 -23.74
N TYR A 646 6.13 -16.18 -23.26
CA TYR A 646 6.03 -16.52 -21.83
C TYR A 646 6.13 -18.02 -21.58
N GLU A 647 6.81 -18.41 -20.52
CA GLU A 647 6.65 -19.68 -19.85
C GLU A 647 5.84 -19.47 -18.55
N GLY A 648 4.55 -19.81 -18.56
CA GLY A 648 3.64 -19.38 -17.50
C GLY A 648 3.43 -17.87 -17.52
N ASN A 649 3.84 -17.21 -16.44
CA ASN A 649 3.83 -15.73 -16.32
C ASN A 649 5.23 -15.11 -16.40
N ARG A 650 6.25 -15.90 -16.75
CA ARG A 650 7.63 -15.42 -16.89
C ARG A 650 7.95 -15.18 -18.36
N VAL A 651 8.41 -13.99 -18.67
CA VAL A 651 8.94 -13.65 -19.99
C VAL A 651 10.18 -14.49 -20.25
N VAL A 652 10.25 -15.16 -21.40
CA VAL A 652 11.43 -15.95 -21.78
C VAL A 652 12.12 -15.40 -23.01
N GLU A 653 11.41 -14.64 -23.84
CA GLU A 653 11.92 -14.03 -25.06
C GLU A 653 11.12 -12.77 -25.38
N ILE A 654 11.77 -11.73 -25.90
CA ILE A 654 11.16 -10.53 -26.46
C ILE A 654 11.78 -10.32 -27.84
N THR A 655 10.95 -10.20 -28.88
CA THR A 655 11.41 -9.90 -30.23
C THR A 655 10.89 -8.56 -30.69
N ASP A 656 11.71 -7.79 -31.41
CA ASP A 656 11.27 -6.59 -32.14
C ASP A 656 11.27 -6.85 -33.64
N MET A 657 10.09 -6.66 -34.28
CA MET A 657 9.91 -6.92 -35.71
C MET A 657 10.30 -5.74 -36.60
N VAL A 658 10.52 -4.56 -36.06
CA VAL A 658 10.85 -3.35 -36.85
C VAL A 658 12.31 -3.38 -37.30
N GLY A 659 13.21 -3.99 -36.55
CA GLY A 659 14.65 -4.07 -36.85
C GLY A 659 15.37 -2.71 -36.77
N GLU A 660 16.67 -2.73 -36.98
CA GLU A 660 17.59 -1.56 -36.77
C GLU A 660 17.40 -0.39 -37.76
N GLN A 661 16.42 -0.39 -38.64
CA GLN A 661 16.28 0.63 -39.69
C GLN A 661 15.73 1.98 -39.20
N GLY A 662 15.27 2.07 -37.98
CA GLY A 662 14.64 3.26 -37.42
C GLY A 662 15.51 4.03 -36.43
N ARG A 663 16.63 4.61 -36.80
CA ARG A 663 17.35 5.56 -35.93
C ARG A 663 16.56 6.85 -35.80
N TYR A 664 15.70 6.87 -34.81
CA TYR A 664 14.95 8.05 -34.39
C TYR A 664 15.59 8.67 -33.13
N ASP A 665 15.17 9.87 -32.75
CA ASP A 665 15.67 10.61 -31.58
C ASP A 665 15.42 9.93 -30.22
N MET A 666 14.64 8.84 -30.21
CA MET A 666 14.40 7.99 -29.02
C MET A 666 15.14 6.67 -29.15
N LYS A 667 15.60 6.14 -28.01
CA LYS A 667 16.16 4.80 -27.93
C LYS A 667 15.07 3.77 -28.20
N GLU A 668 15.18 3.05 -29.30
CA GLU A 668 14.37 1.86 -29.62
C GLU A 668 14.80 0.69 -28.71
N TYR A 669 13.95 -0.32 -28.60
CA TYR A 669 14.32 -1.59 -27.98
C TYR A 669 15.45 -2.25 -28.82
N ARG A 670 16.38 -2.92 -28.16
CA ARG A 670 17.46 -3.64 -28.81
C ARG A 670 17.45 -5.09 -28.37
N ASP A 671 17.11 -5.96 -29.30
CA ASP A 671 17.30 -7.38 -29.20
C ASP A 671 18.76 -7.70 -29.57
N TYR A 672 19.63 -7.86 -28.55
CA TYR A 672 21.02 -8.25 -28.77
C TYR A 672 21.21 -9.76 -28.93
N ASN A 673 20.22 -10.58 -28.58
CA ASN A 673 20.32 -12.03 -28.61
C ASN A 673 19.29 -12.63 -29.58
N HIS A 674 19.40 -12.33 -30.84
CA HIS A 674 18.46 -12.74 -31.91
C HIS A 674 18.20 -14.26 -32.06
N ASN A 675 18.63 -15.12 -31.13
CA ASN A 675 18.60 -16.58 -31.27
C ASN A 675 18.19 -17.29 -29.98
N GLY A 676 16.97 -17.14 -29.51
CA GLY A 676 16.43 -17.99 -28.47
C GLY A 676 16.08 -17.28 -27.17
N LEU A 677 16.12 -17.99 -26.04
CA LEU A 677 15.70 -17.47 -24.76
C LEU A 677 16.65 -16.36 -24.25
N ASP A 678 16.08 -15.24 -23.85
CA ASP A 678 16.79 -14.05 -23.40
C ASP A 678 16.80 -13.90 -21.88
N TYR A 679 15.76 -14.43 -21.22
CA TYR A 679 15.50 -14.24 -19.80
C TYR A 679 15.50 -15.55 -19.04
N PHE A 680 16.27 -15.60 -17.97
CA PHE A 680 16.40 -16.77 -17.11
C PHE A 680 16.02 -16.42 -15.66
N TYR A 681 15.55 -17.43 -14.93
CA TYR A 681 15.00 -17.23 -13.58
C TYR A 681 15.49 -18.27 -12.58
N ASP A 682 15.63 -17.88 -11.32
CA ASP A 682 15.90 -18.77 -10.22
C ASP A 682 14.64 -19.49 -9.71
N SER A 683 14.80 -20.28 -8.66
CA SER A 683 13.69 -21.03 -8.05
C SER A 683 12.64 -20.18 -7.33
N ASN A 684 12.97 -18.92 -7.02
CA ASN A 684 12.06 -17.95 -6.41
C ASN A 684 11.33 -17.09 -7.48
N GLY A 685 11.76 -17.17 -8.75
CA GLY A 685 11.23 -16.37 -9.85
C GLY A 685 11.98 -15.07 -10.09
N ASN A 686 13.13 -14.86 -9.46
CA ASN A 686 13.99 -13.69 -9.74
C ASN A 686 14.73 -13.90 -11.07
N MET A 687 14.82 -12.86 -11.89
CA MET A 687 15.53 -12.90 -13.17
C MET A 687 17.04 -13.05 -12.93
N THR A 688 17.65 -14.11 -13.46
CA THR A 688 19.10 -14.38 -13.29
C THR A 688 19.95 -13.99 -14.47
N ALA A 689 19.36 -13.75 -15.64
CA ALA A 689 20.02 -13.18 -16.80
C ALA A 689 19.02 -12.42 -17.68
N ASP A 690 19.51 -11.38 -18.37
CA ASP A 690 18.82 -10.56 -19.37
C ASP A 690 19.82 -10.36 -20.54
N LEU A 691 19.75 -11.27 -21.51
CA LEU A 691 20.73 -11.30 -22.60
C LEU A 691 20.53 -10.15 -23.58
N ASP A 692 19.31 -9.57 -23.64
CA ASP A 692 19.03 -8.38 -24.45
C ASP A 692 19.72 -7.12 -23.94
N ARG A 693 20.12 -7.12 -22.67
CA ARG A 693 20.93 -6.04 -22.07
C ARG A 693 22.36 -6.43 -21.82
N ASP A 694 22.85 -7.51 -22.43
CA ASP A 694 24.18 -8.09 -22.19
C ASP A 694 24.42 -8.47 -20.72
N ILE A 695 23.39 -8.68 -19.92
CA ILE A 695 23.48 -9.13 -18.53
C ILE A 695 23.49 -10.66 -18.52
N VAL A 696 24.69 -11.22 -18.26
CA VAL A 696 24.89 -12.68 -18.28
C VAL A 696 24.64 -13.35 -16.92
N ALA A 697 24.67 -12.59 -15.82
CA ALA A 697 24.31 -13.09 -14.51
C ALA A 697 23.79 -11.99 -13.58
N ILE A 698 22.72 -12.28 -12.86
CA ILE A 698 22.22 -11.50 -11.72
C ILE A 698 22.19 -12.45 -10.53
N ARG A 699 22.87 -12.07 -9.45
CA ARG A 699 22.80 -12.80 -8.17
C ARG A 699 21.95 -12.04 -7.19
N TYR A 700 21.23 -12.80 -6.39
CA TYR A 700 20.32 -12.27 -5.38
C TYR A 700 20.75 -12.70 -3.97
N ASN A 701 20.63 -11.79 -3.04
CA ASN A 701 20.82 -12.08 -1.62
C ASN A 701 19.58 -12.75 -1.01
N LEU A 702 19.65 -13.09 0.27
CA LEU A 702 18.55 -13.72 1.01
C LEU A 702 17.23 -12.93 1.02
N LEU A 703 17.28 -11.61 0.78
CA LEU A 703 16.10 -10.74 0.70
C LEU A 703 15.52 -10.67 -0.71
N ASN A 704 16.01 -11.50 -1.66
CA ASN A 704 15.68 -11.45 -3.08
C ASN A 704 15.98 -10.07 -3.72
N LEU A 705 17.00 -9.35 -3.19
CA LEU A 705 17.53 -8.12 -3.78
C LEU A 705 18.80 -8.45 -4.59
N PRO A 706 18.98 -7.87 -5.78
CA PRO A 706 20.19 -8.11 -6.56
C PRO A 706 21.41 -7.54 -5.83
N ASP A 707 22.43 -8.36 -5.64
CA ASP A 707 23.71 -7.99 -5.03
C ASP A 707 24.85 -7.89 -6.07
N THR A 708 24.68 -8.58 -7.19
CA THR A 708 25.67 -8.59 -8.27
C THR A 708 24.97 -8.62 -9.60
N VAL A 709 25.38 -7.74 -10.51
CA VAL A 709 24.98 -7.75 -11.92
C VAL A 709 26.27 -7.84 -12.76
N GLN A 710 26.38 -8.88 -13.57
CA GLN A 710 27.55 -9.12 -14.42
C GLN A 710 27.18 -8.96 -15.89
N PHE A 711 27.87 -8.09 -16.57
CA PHE A 711 27.72 -7.92 -18.01
C PHE A 711 28.70 -8.82 -18.80
N ARG A 712 28.39 -9.11 -20.08
CA ARG A 712 29.20 -9.95 -20.96
C ARG A 712 30.62 -9.40 -21.17
N ASN A 713 30.81 -8.10 -21.11
CA ASN A 713 32.11 -7.43 -21.20
C ASN A 713 32.98 -7.58 -19.92
N GLY A 714 32.48 -8.26 -18.90
CA GLY A 714 33.20 -8.50 -17.65
C GLY A 714 33.10 -7.39 -16.62
N SER A 715 32.28 -6.35 -16.85
CA SER A 715 31.98 -5.31 -15.87
C SER A 715 30.85 -5.72 -14.91
#